data_796f0f5877b06606003e7368749f3a35
#
_entry.id   796f0f5877b06606003e7368749f3a35
#
_cell.length_a   1.000
_cell.length_b   1.000
_cell.length_c   1.000
_cell.angle_alpha   90.00
_cell.angle_beta   90.00
_cell.angle_gamma   90.00
#
_symmetry.space_group_name_H-M   'P 1'
#
loop_
_entity.id
_entity.type
_entity.pdbx_description
1 polymer ?
#
loop_
_entity_poly.entity_id
_entity_poly.type
_entity_poly.pdbx_seq_one_letter_code
_entity_poly.pdbx_strand_id
1 'polypeptide(L)'
;MTADPDQPDRPPVAARRPQRREHHGDVFLDPYEWLRGKEDPEVIAYLEAENAYTEAVTAHLDPLAQGLFDELKARTQETDLSVPRYSRHTDGRAYWYYVRTEEGSEYPRYCRAPATDPARPPSLASTIEGEQVFLDANAEARDHAFFDLGALSVSPGGQLLAYSVDLNGAERFTLRVRDLGTGTDLPDAIPDTAHGVAWAGETHLFYTRADEAWRPYVLLRHRLGDDPTQDGEVLTEPDERFWLSVESSRDERWLVISADSKLTSECRLLRTDDPEGLPRVVAPRRQGVEYSVEPAGDRLLVVHNDGAADFTVSQAPLDASSHTQWTPVLPAQPGVRVLGVDAYERWVVVSLRRNGLTGLHVLPRDEHGDLGEGSDLPAFETLHVIGTSPGSEYATETIRVDYASLVTPASVYDYDLRTGESTLLKRTPVLDSPTTGPYRRENYLQERGWATAPDGTRVPLSIVRRADVALDGTAPALLYGYGSYEISIDPTFSISRLSLLDRGVVFAIAHVRGGGELGRQWYDSGKVLSKRNTFTDFVACADFLIEQGYTSPDRLAARGGSAGGLLMGAVANLAPDRFRAIHAQVPFVDALTTILDPDLPLTVTEWEEWGDPLHDPDVYAYMKSYSPYENVTAQRYPAILATTSLNDTRVFYVEPAKWVAALRATAPARPDRPVLLKTEMVAGHGGVSGRYAGWRELCFENAWVLDQIIR
;
A
#
# COMPACT_ATOMS: atom_id res chain seq x y z
N MET A 1 4.06 30.53 -23.96
CA MET A 1 5.15 30.19 -24.88
C MET A 1 5.22 28.67 -24.81
N THR A 2 4.85 28.02 -25.88
CA THR A 2 4.99 26.59 -26.07
C THR A 2 6.48 26.23 -26.03
N ALA A 3 6.82 25.06 -25.49
CA ALA A 3 8.17 24.52 -25.62
C ALA A 3 8.61 24.62 -27.10
N ASP A 4 9.82 25.09 -27.30
CA ASP A 4 10.40 25.09 -28.64
C ASP A 4 10.79 23.64 -28.96
N PRO A 5 10.06 22.95 -29.83
CA PRO A 5 10.36 21.56 -30.16
C PRO A 5 11.75 21.34 -30.74
N ASP A 6 12.43 22.42 -31.14
CA ASP A 6 13.79 22.39 -31.65
C ASP A 6 14.88 22.51 -30.56
N GLN A 7 14.52 22.60 -29.26
CA GLN A 7 15.48 22.66 -28.13
C GLN A 7 15.06 21.76 -26.95
N PRO A 8 15.08 20.43 -27.12
CA PRO A 8 14.69 19.49 -26.09
C PRO A 8 15.57 19.53 -24.81
N ASP A 9 16.74 20.15 -24.88
CA ASP A 9 17.71 20.25 -23.79
C ASP A 9 17.40 21.38 -22.79
N ARG A 10 16.33 22.16 -22.98
CA ARG A 10 15.93 23.23 -22.08
C ARG A 10 14.65 22.85 -21.32
N PRO A 11 14.63 23.05 -19.98
CA PRO A 11 13.44 22.76 -19.21
C PRO A 11 12.25 23.60 -19.67
N PRO A 12 11.06 23.02 -19.79
CA PRO A 12 9.83 23.75 -20.04
C PRO A 12 9.61 24.83 -18.98
N VAL A 13 8.99 25.93 -19.37
CA VAL A 13 8.67 27.03 -18.47
C VAL A 13 7.16 27.20 -18.42
N ALA A 14 6.55 26.83 -17.27
CA ALA A 14 5.12 27.03 -17.03
C ALA A 14 4.78 28.54 -17.04
N ALA A 15 3.71 28.90 -17.74
CA ALA A 15 3.20 30.26 -17.74
C ALA A 15 2.74 30.68 -16.34
N ARG A 16 3.12 31.88 -15.91
CA ARG A 16 2.66 32.40 -14.62
C ARG A 16 1.31 33.12 -14.80
N ARG A 17 0.24 32.52 -14.24
CA ARG A 17 -1.13 33.03 -14.24
C ARG A 17 -1.65 33.13 -12.82
N PRO A 18 -1.26 34.16 -12.04
CA PRO A 18 -1.56 34.23 -10.61
C PRO A 18 -3.06 34.13 -10.34
N GLN A 19 -3.46 33.11 -9.61
CA GLN A 19 -4.79 32.94 -9.05
C GLN A 19 -4.73 33.29 -7.56
N ARG A 20 -5.67 34.12 -7.11
CA ARG A 20 -5.73 34.56 -5.71
C ARG A 20 -6.49 33.56 -4.88
N ARG A 21 -5.86 33.05 -3.83
CA ARG A 21 -6.47 32.26 -2.77
C ARG A 21 -6.40 33.06 -1.45
N GLU A 22 -7.48 33.09 -0.69
CA GLU A 22 -7.55 33.77 0.60
C GLU A 22 -8.24 32.90 1.63
N HIS A 23 -7.52 32.59 2.73
CA HIS A 23 -8.04 31.86 3.88
C HIS A 23 -7.51 32.49 5.16
N HIS A 24 -8.37 32.67 6.18
CA HIS A 24 -8.02 33.21 7.50
C HIS A 24 -7.29 34.55 7.44
N GLY A 25 -7.56 35.39 6.42
CA GLY A 25 -6.89 36.70 6.22
C GLY A 25 -5.51 36.60 5.56
N ASP A 26 -5.00 35.43 5.28
CA ASP A 26 -3.79 35.19 4.50
C ASP A 26 -4.12 35.13 3.00
N VAL A 27 -3.32 35.85 2.19
CA VAL A 27 -3.48 35.88 0.73
C VAL A 27 -2.29 35.23 0.06
N PHE A 28 -2.57 34.17 -0.68
CA PHE A 28 -1.60 33.47 -1.51
C PHE A 28 -1.92 33.66 -2.98
N LEU A 29 -0.90 34.04 -3.78
CA LEU A 29 -1.01 34.15 -5.24
C LEU A 29 -0.38 32.92 -5.87
N ASP A 30 -1.20 31.97 -6.29
CA ASP A 30 -0.74 30.74 -6.96
C ASP A 30 -0.53 31.00 -8.46
N PRO A 31 0.72 31.00 -8.94
CA PRO A 31 0.98 31.27 -10.35
C PRO A 31 0.68 30.08 -11.28
N TYR A 32 0.49 28.87 -10.74
CA TYR A 32 0.46 27.64 -11.52
C TYR A 32 -0.83 26.83 -11.33
N GLU A 33 -1.85 27.35 -10.62
CA GLU A 33 -3.12 26.66 -10.41
C GLU A 33 -3.84 26.28 -11.71
N TRP A 34 -3.60 27.00 -12.80
CA TRP A 34 -4.13 26.68 -14.14
C TRP A 34 -3.72 25.29 -14.64
N LEU A 35 -2.63 24.70 -14.12
CA LEU A 35 -2.21 23.33 -14.43
C LEU A 35 -3.19 22.26 -13.94
N ARG A 36 -4.20 22.60 -13.13
CA ARG A 36 -5.25 21.69 -12.68
C ARG A 36 -6.21 21.26 -13.80
N GLY A 37 -6.27 22.00 -14.88
CA GLY A 37 -7.19 21.74 -16.01
C GLY A 37 -6.80 20.51 -16.83
N LYS A 38 -7.06 19.31 -16.33
CA LYS A 38 -6.68 18.02 -16.93
C LYS A 38 -7.08 17.89 -18.42
N GLU A 39 -8.23 18.45 -18.80
CA GLU A 39 -8.73 18.39 -20.19
C GLU A 39 -8.26 19.57 -21.05
N ASP A 40 -7.51 20.52 -20.50
CA ASP A 40 -6.97 21.66 -21.23
C ASP A 40 -5.80 21.20 -22.13
N PRO A 41 -5.87 21.37 -23.46
CA PRO A 41 -4.80 21.00 -24.35
C PRO A 41 -3.47 21.68 -24.03
N GLU A 42 -3.47 22.88 -23.42
CA GLU A 42 -2.25 23.56 -23.01
C GLU A 42 -1.59 22.87 -21.82
N VAL A 43 -2.38 22.32 -20.89
CA VAL A 43 -1.87 21.51 -19.76
C VAL A 43 -1.27 20.21 -20.28
N ILE A 44 -1.97 19.49 -21.16
CA ILE A 44 -1.46 18.26 -21.75
C ILE A 44 -0.14 18.53 -22.49
N ALA A 45 -0.09 19.57 -23.33
CA ALA A 45 1.12 19.94 -24.07
C ALA A 45 2.29 20.31 -23.13
N TYR A 46 2.00 20.93 -21.97
CA TYR A 46 3.03 21.21 -20.95
C TYR A 46 3.58 19.93 -20.34
N LEU A 47 2.71 18.98 -19.96
CA LEU A 47 3.13 17.69 -19.38
C LEU A 47 3.92 16.84 -20.38
N GLU A 48 3.50 16.81 -21.64
CA GLU A 48 4.24 16.15 -22.73
C GLU A 48 5.62 16.78 -22.95
N ALA A 49 5.72 18.10 -22.86
CA ALA A 49 7.00 18.80 -22.96
C ALA A 49 7.93 18.50 -21.76
N GLU A 50 7.36 18.35 -20.53
CA GLU A 50 8.12 17.90 -19.37
C GLU A 50 8.63 16.47 -19.53
N ASN A 51 7.82 15.57 -20.07
CA ASN A 51 8.23 14.20 -20.40
C ASN A 51 9.36 14.19 -21.42
N ALA A 52 9.23 14.94 -22.52
CA ALA A 52 10.25 15.05 -23.55
C ALA A 52 11.58 15.63 -23.02
N TYR A 53 11.52 16.64 -22.16
CA TYR A 53 12.70 17.18 -21.47
C TYR A 53 13.34 16.14 -20.54
N THR A 54 12.54 15.45 -19.75
CA THR A 54 13.05 14.40 -18.85
C THR A 54 13.72 13.29 -19.64
N GLU A 55 13.09 12.83 -20.72
CA GLU A 55 13.66 11.82 -21.63
C GLU A 55 15.00 12.30 -22.24
N ALA A 56 15.07 13.52 -22.75
CA ALA A 56 16.30 14.06 -23.33
C ALA A 56 17.44 14.15 -22.31
N VAL A 57 17.15 14.62 -21.09
CA VAL A 57 18.15 14.74 -20.01
C VAL A 57 18.62 13.38 -19.51
N THR A 58 17.75 12.38 -19.50
CA THR A 58 18.03 11.04 -18.98
C THR A 58 18.39 10.01 -20.04
N ALA A 59 18.38 10.34 -21.33
CA ALA A 59 18.68 9.41 -22.43
C ALA A 59 20.02 8.66 -22.28
N HIS A 60 21.02 9.29 -21.63
CA HIS A 60 22.30 8.65 -21.32
C HIS A 60 22.18 7.48 -20.32
N LEU A 61 21.04 7.36 -19.62
CA LEU A 61 20.75 6.29 -18.66
C LEU A 61 20.15 5.05 -19.30
N ASP A 62 19.69 5.11 -20.56
CA ASP A 62 19.01 3.99 -21.22
C ASP A 62 19.80 2.67 -21.16
N PRO A 63 21.14 2.66 -21.40
CA PRO A 63 21.90 1.42 -21.29
C PRO A 63 21.93 0.88 -19.84
N LEU A 64 21.97 1.75 -18.83
CA LEU A 64 21.94 1.34 -17.42
C LEU A 64 20.55 0.83 -17.04
N ALA A 65 19.49 1.53 -17.41
CA ALA A 65 18.11 1.11 -17.16
C ALA A 65 17.80 -0.24 -17.81
N GLN A 66 18.23 -0.44 -19.08
CA GLN A 66 18.09 -1.72 -19.76
C GLN A 66 18.90 -2.82 -19.07
N GLY A 67 20.14 -2.54 -18.64
CA GLY A 67 20.96 -3.50 -17.90
C GLY A 67 20.31 -3.91 -16.56
N LEU A 68 19.70 -2.96 -15.84
CA LEU A 68 18.95 -3.26 -14.60
C LEU A 68 17.70 -4.09 -14.87
N PHE A 69 17.00 -3.82 -15.97
CA PHE A 69 15.85 -4.61 -16.41
C PHE A 69 16.26 -6.05 -16.75
N ASP A 70 17.33 -6.23 -17.49
CA ASP A 70 17.84 -7.54 -17.85
C ASP A 70 18.32 -8.33 -16.60
N GLU A 71 18.94 -7.65 -15.64
CA GLU A 71 19.31 -8.25 -14.34
C GLU A 71 18.09 -8.68 -13.53
N LEU A 72 17.07 -7.81 -13.45
CA LEU A 72 15.81 -8.10 -12.73
C LEU A 72 15.10 -9.30 -13.36
N LYS A 73 14.98 -9.29 -14.69
CA LYS A 73 14.38 -10.39 -15.46
C LYS A 73 15.15 -11.69 -15.26
N ALA A 74 16.47 -11.68 -15.38
CA ALA A 74 17.30 -12.86 -15.22
C ALA A 74 17.20 -13.48 -13.82
N ARG A 75 17.02 -12.65 -12.76
CA ARG A 75 16.87 -13.12 -11.36
C ARG A 75 15.49 -13.57 -11.00
N THR A 76 14.49 -13.25 -11.80
CA THR A 76 13.08 -13.56 -11.51
C THR A 76 12.66 -14.85 -12.21
N GLN A 77 12.08 -15.77 -11.47
CA GLN A 77 11.39 -16.92 -12.06
C GLN A 77 10.06 -16.45 -12.64
N GLU A 78 10.05 -16.14 -13.94
CA GLU A 78 8.89 -15.53 -14.61
C GLU A 78 7.72 -16.52 -14.75
N THR A 79 8.00 -17.77 -15.09
CA THR A 79 7.01 -18.84 -15.07
C THR A 79 7.01 -19.49 -13.70
N ASP A 80 5.97 -19.22 -12.93
CA ASP A 80 5.89 -19.65 -11.53
C ASP A 80 4.43 -19.89 -11.08
N LEU A 81 4.27 -20.60 -9.96
CA LEU A 81 3.00 -20.85 -9.30
C LEU A 81 3.04 -20.34 -7.87
N SER A 82 1.98 -19.69 -7.41
CA SER A 82 1.78 -19.49 -5.97
C SER A 82 1.58 -20.82 -5.25
N VAL A 83 1.76 -20.84 -3.93
CA VAL A 83 1.41 -22.02 -3.13
C VAL A 83 -0.09 -22.25 -3.24
N PRO A 84 -0.56 -23.46 -3.65
CA PRO A 84 -1.97 -23.74 -3.79
C PRO A 84 -2.71 -23.66 -2.45
N ARG A 85 -3.87 -23.03 -2.46
CA ARG A 85 -4.76 -22.89 -1.32
C ARG A 85 -5.93 -23.84 -1.47
N TYR A 86 -6.17 -24.66 -0.45
CA TYR A 86 -7.33 -25.54 -0.38
C TYR A 86 -8.59 -24.74 -0.05
N SER A 87 -9.70 -25.05 -0.73
CA SER A 87 -11.02 -24.58 -0.35
C SER A 87 -12.07 -25.64 -0.62
N ARG A 88 -12.91 -25.88 0.38
CA ARG A 88 -14.09 -26.74 0.27
C ARG A 88 -15.34 -25.88 0.15
N HIS A 89 -16.15 -26.17 -0.85
CA HIS A 89 -17.37 -25.42 -1.13
C HIS A 89 -18.60 -26.06 -0.52
N THR A 90 -19.68 -25.29 -0.38
CA THR A 90 -20.95 -25.74 0.24
C THR A 90 -21.64 -26.83 -0.56
N ASP A 91 -21.32 -26.98 -1.85
CA ASP A 91 -21.80 -28.09 -2.68
C ASP A 91 -21.04 -29.43 -2.46
N GLY A 92 -20.06 -29.41 -1.56
CA GLY A 92 -19.24 -30.56 -1.17
C GLY A 92 -17.99 -30.78 -2.04
N ARG A 93 -17.84 -30.04 -3.14
CA ARG A 93 -16.62 -30.08 -3.95
C ARG A 93 -15.50 -29.30 -3.26
N ALA A 94 -14.27 -29.67 -3.56
CA ALA A 94 -13.09 -28.97 -3.08
C ALA A 94 -12.12 -28.72 -4.22
N TYR A 95 -11.41 -27.59 -4.14
CA TYR A 95 -10.43 -27.18 -5.13
C TYR A 95 -9.17 -26.65 -4.47
N TRP A 96 -8.06 -26.81 -5.20
CA TRP A 96 -6.83 -26.07 -4.98
C TRP A 96 -6.86 -24.80 -5.83
N TYR A 97 -6.78 -23.63 -5.22
CA TYR A 97 -6.70 -22.33 -5.90
C TYR A 97 -5.27 -21.82 -5.90
N TYR A 98 -4.80 -21.33 -7.02
CA TYR A 98 -3.44 -20.78 -7.17
C TYR A 98 -3.36 -19.79 -8.32
N VAL A 99 -2.29 -18.99 -8.28
CA VAL A 99 -1.96 -18.01 -9.30
C VAL A 99 -0.79 -18.56 -10.12
N ARG A 100 -0.91 -18.48 -11.43
CA ARG A 100 0.13 -18.83 -12.39
C ARG A 100 0.62 -17.57 -13.07
N THR A 101 1.95 -17.38 -13.12
CA THR A 101 2.61 -16.42 -14.00
C THR A 101 3.32 -17.17 -15.13
N GLU A 102 3.50 -16.52 -16.26
CA GLU A 102 4.19 -17.09 -17.41
C GLU A 102 5.17 -16.07 -17.99
N GLU A 103 6.31 -16.56 -18.49
CA GLU A 103 7.26 -15.71 -19.22
C GLU A 103 6.57 -15.07 -20.42
N GLY A 104 6.79 -13.77 -20.63
CA GLY A 104 6.20 -12.99 -21.71
C GLY A 104 4.78 -12.48 -21.44
N SER A 105 4.17 -12.85 -20.32
CA SER A 105 2.84 -12.35 -19.92
C SER A 105 2.94 -11.18 -18.95
N GLU A 106 2.16 -10.13 -19.17
CA GLU A 106 2.10 -8.95 -18.29
C GLU A 106 1.36 -9.24 -17.00
N TYR A 107 0.32 -10.08 -17.05
CA TYR A 107 -0.59 -10.35 -15.94
C TYR A 107 -0.63 -11.83 -15.58
N PRO A 108 -1.08 -12.17 -14.36
CA PRO A 108 -1.23 -13.55 -13.94
C PRO A 108 -2.48 -14.20 -14.55
N ARG A 109 -2.51 -15.54 -14.43
CA ARG A 109 -3.72 -16.36 -14.59
C ARG A 109 -4.13 -16.91 -13.24
N TYR A 110 -5.42 -16.85 -12.97
CA TYR A 110 -6.03 -17.42 -11.76
C TYR A 110 -6.58 -18.78 -12.09
N CYS A 111 -6.10 -19.79 -11.35
CA CYS A 111 -6.31 -21.20 -11.66
C CYS A 111 -6.91 -21.94 -10.47
N ARG A 112 -7.66 -22.98 -10.76
CA ARG A 112 -8.06 -23.98 -9.77
C ARG A 112 -7.93 -25.39 -10.33
N ALA A 113 -7.78 -26.38 -9.43
CA ALA A 113 -7.79 -27.80 -9.77
C ALA A 113 -8.56 -28.58 -8.72
N PRO A 114 -9.24 -29.69 -9.09
CA PRO A 114 -9.97 -30.52 -8.13
C PRO A 114 -9.06 -31.00 -6.99
N ALA A 115 -9.53 -30.90 -5.75
CA ALA A 115 -8.83 -31.36 -4.57
C ALA A 115 -9.50 -32.60 -4.01
N THR A 116 -8.76 -33.70 -3.91
CA THR A 116 -9.26 -34.96 -3.34
C THR A 116 -8.80 -35.18 -1.91
N ASP A 117 -7.70 -34.52 -1.50
CA ASP A 117 -7.09 -34.67 -0.18
C ASP A 117 -6.48 -33.31 0.21
N PRO A 118 -6.95 -32.65 1.29
CA PRO A 118 -6.42 -31.35 1.75
C PRO A 118 -4.96 -31.42 2.20
N ALA A 119 -4.45 -32.61 2.55
CA ALA A 119 -3.07 -32.80 2.97
C ALA A 119 -2.09 -33.00 1.80
N ARG A 120 -2.59 -33.05 0.55
CA ARG A 120 -1.78 -33.28 -0.63
C ARG A 120 -1.95 -32.22 -1.70
N PRO A 121 -1.33 -31.05 -1.50
CA PRO A 121 -1.33 -30.02 -2.52
C PRO A 121 -0.65 -30.51 -3.81
N PRO A 122 -1.07 -30.01 -4.98
CA PRO A 122 -0.41 -30.34 -6.24
C PRO A 122 1.04 -29.85 -6.23
N SER A 123 1.90 -30.54 -6.96
CA SER A 123 3.31 -30.16 -7.09
C SER A 123 3.45 -28.83 -7.80
N LEU A 124 4.28 -27.93 -7.25
CA LEU A 124 4.62 -26.66 -7.88
C LEU A 124 5.51 -26.80 -9.14
N ALA A 125 6.04 -28.00 -9.40
CA ALA A 125 7.02 -28.23 -10.46
C ALA A 125 6.42 -28.78 -11.77
N SER A 126 5.09 -28.99 -11.85
CA SER A 126 4.49 -29.69 -12.99
C SER A 126 3.14 -29.12 -13.41
N THR A 127 2.68 -29.55 -14.58
CA THR A 127 1.29 -29.35 -15.01
C THR A 127 0.35 -30.01 -14.00
N ILE A 128 -0.62 -29.24 -13.51
CA ILE A 128 -1.59 -29.73 -12.52
C ILE A 128 -2.75 -30.39 -13.26
N GLU A 129 -3.03 -31.65 -12.93
CA GLU A 129 -4.10 -32.42 -13.55
C GLU A 129 -5.46 -31.79 -13.22
N GLY A 130 -6.29 -31.61 -14.25
CA GLY A 130 -7.62 -31.01 -14.10
C GLY A 130 -7.58 -29.48 -13.85
N GLU A 131 -6.44 -28.84 -14.14
CA GLU A 131 -6.32 -27.39 -14.04
C GLU A 131 -7.37 -26.67 -14.89
N GLN A 132 -8.07 -25.73 -14.27
CA GLN A 132 -8.95 -24.77 -14.91
C GLN A 132 -8.43 -23.37 -14.69
N VAL A 133 -8.09 -22.65 -15.77
CA VAL A 133 -7.91 -21.19 -15.70
C VAL A 133 -9.30 -20.58 -15.64
N PHE A 134 -9.65 -20.00 -14.49
CA PHE A 134 -10.98 -19.42 -14.30
C PHE A 134 -11.00 -17.91 -14.54
N LEU A 135 -9.84 -17.24 -14.49
CA LEU A 135 -9.65 -15.87 -14.96
C LEU A 135 -8.24 -15.71 -15.54
N ASP A 136 -8.16 -15.32 -16.81
CA ASP A 136 -6.90 -14.91 -17.46
C ASP A 136 -6.86 -13.37 -17.54
N ALA A 137 -6.10 -12.76 -16.64
CA ALA A 137 -5.99 -11.31 -16.60
C ALA A 137 -5.36 -10.71 -17.87
N ASN A 138 -4.56 -11.50 -18.63
CA ASN A 138 -4.05 -11.06 -19.93
C ASN A 138 -5.16 -11.00 -20.99
N ALA A 139 -6.18 -11.84 -20.88
CA ALA A 139 -7.33 -11.80 -21.79
C ALA A 139 -8.24 -10.60 -21.46
N GLU A 140 -8.44 -10.31 -20.17
CA GLU A 140 -9.23 -9.15 -19.71
C GLU A 140 -8.54 -7.82 -20.06
N ALA A 141 -7.22 -7.77 -19.98
CA ALA A 141 -6.41 -6.57 -20.31
C ALA A 141 -6.26 -6.32 -21.82
N ARG A 142 -6.67 -7.29 -22.67
CA ARG A 142 -6.49 -7.17 -24.12
C ARG A 142 -7.22 -5.94 -24.64
N ASP A 143 -6.55 -5.19 -25.51
CA ASP A 143 -7.08 -3.99 -26.14
C ASP A 143 -7.27 -2.78 -25.19
N HIS A 144 -6.75 -2.86 -23.97
CA HIS A 144 -6.76 -1.77 -22.98
C HIS A 144 -5.33 -1.29 -22.70
N ALA A 145 -5.18 0.03 -22.58
CA ALA A 145 -3.89 0.64 -22.22
C ALA A 145 -3.56 0.50 -20.73
N PHE A 146 -4.60 0.30 -19.91
CA PHE A 146 -4.51 0.09 -18.47
C PHE A 146 -5.44 -1.05 -18.06
N PHE A 147 -5.04 -1.82 -17.06
CA PHE A 147 -5.87 -2.87 -16.46
C PHE A 147 -5.49 -3.05 -14.99
N ASP A 148 -6.48 -3.01 -14.12
CA ASP A 148 -6.36 -3.40 -12.72
C ASP A 148 -7.52 -4.29 -12.30
N LEU A 149 -7.24 -5.26 -11.42
CA LEU A 149 -8.22 -6.21 -10.88
C LEU A 149 -8.58 -5.78 -9.46
N GLY A 150 -9.79 -5.25 -9.26
CA GLY A 150 -10.25 -4.76 -7.97
C GLY A 150 -10.71 -5.87 -7.03
N ALA A 151 -11.61 -6.72 -7.46
CA ALA A 151 -12.15 -7.83 -6.68
C ALA A 151 -11.99 -9.16 -7.41
N LEU A 152 -11.84 -10.24 -6.63
CA LEU A 152 -11.81 -11.62 -7.12
C LEU A 152 -12.36 -12.54 -6.02
N SER A 153 -13.62 -12.93 -6.12
CA SER A 153 -14.32 -13.71 -5.09
C SER A 153 -15.15 -14.84 -5.70
N VAL A 154 -14.79 -16.07 -5.36
CA VAL A 154 -15.56 -17.26 -5.75
C VAL A 154 -16.74 -17.42 -4.82
N SER A 155 -17.91 -17.76 -5.36
CA SER A 155 -19.12 -18.00 -4.57
C SER A 155 -18.96 -19.18 -3.59
N PRO A 156 -19.73 -19.23 -2.48
CA PRO A 156 -19.65 -20.33 -1.51
C PRO A 156 -19.83 -21.72 -2.10
N GLY A 157 -20.64 -21.86 -3.15
CA GLY A 157 -20.81 -23.14 -3.88
C GLY A 157 -19.75 -23.41 -4.94
N GLY A 158 -18.81 -22.50 -5.14
CA GLY A 158 -17.68 -22.68 -6.05
C GLY A 158 -18.03 -22.69 -7.54
N GLN A 159 -19.23 -22.21 -7.91
CA GLN A 159 -19.70 -22.23 -9.30
C GLN A 159 -19.57 -20.88 -10.00
N LEU A 160 -19.58 -19.79 -9.26
CA LEU A 160 -19.54 -18.45 -9.78
C LEU A 160 -18.31 -17.71 -9.29
N LEU A 161 -17.86 -16.77 -10.10
CA LEU A 161 -16.78 -15.83 -9.76
C LEU A 161 -17.32 -14.40 -9.90
N ALA A 162 -17.31 -13.64 -8.81
CA ALA A 162 -17.42 -12.19 -8.88
C ALA A 162 -16.02 -11.59 -9.01
N TYR A 163 -15.83 -10.73 -10.02
CA TYR A 163 -14.57 -10.03 -10.23
C TYR A 163 -14.82 -8.63 -10.77
N SER A 164 -13.97 -7.69 -10.45
CA SER A 164 -14.11 -6.31 -10.93
C SER A 164 -12.84 -5.80 -11.57
N VAL A 165 -12.99 -4.95 -12.60
CA VAL A 165 -11.89 -4.43 -13.40
C VAL A 165 -11.96 -2.91 -13.51
N ASP A 166 -10.80 -2.25 -13.40
CA ASP A 166 -10.56 -0.87 -13.80
C ASP A 166 -9.71 -0.85 -15.06
N LEU A 167 -10.15 -0.11 -16.08
CA LEU A 167 -9.54 -0.07 -17.41
C LEU A 167 -8.92 1.30 -17.75
N ASN A 168 -8.87 2.22 -16.79
CA ASN A 168 -8.37 3.58 -17.02
C ASN A 168 -7.55 4.19 -15.87
N GLY A 169 -7.35 3.46 -14.76
CA GLY A 169 -6.60 3.91 -13.61
C GLY A 169 -7.34 4.88 -12.68
N ALA A 170 -8.68 5.00 -12.84
CA ALA A 170 -9.49 5.90 -12.00
C ALA A 170 -9.99 5.24 -10.72
N GLU A 171 -9.61 4.00 -10.43
CA GLU A 171 -10.09 3.21 -9.28
C GLU A 171 -11.63 3.12 -9.21
N ARG A 172 -12.31 3.18 -10.37
CA ARG A 172 -13.73 2.89 -10.53
C ARG A 172 -13.87 1.63 -11.36
N PHE A 173 -14.44 0.61 -10.73
CA PHE A 173 -14.45 -0.73 -11.27
C PHE A 173 -15.79 -1.08 -11.92
N THR A 174 -15.76 -2.00 -12.87
CA THR A 174 -16.94 -2.70 -13.34
C THR A 174 -16.94 -4.11 -12.75
N LEU A 175 -17.89 -4.40 -11.87
CA LEU A 175 -18.09 -5.71 -11.27
C LEU A 175 -18.84 -6.62 -12.26
N ARG A 176 -18.33 -7.84 -12.46
CA ARG A 176 -18.87 -8.86 -13.36
C ARG A 176 -18.99 -10.19 -12.63
N VAL A 177 -19.85 -11.05 -13.14
CA VAL A 177 -20.00 -12.41 -12.62
C VAL A 177 -19.76 -13.42 -13.74
N ARG A 178 -18.88 -14.41 -13.49
CA ARG A 178 -18.55 -15.48 -14.43
C ARG A 178 -19.05 -16.82 -13.92
N ASP A 179 -19.73 -17.58 -14.79
CA ASP A 179 -20.03 -18.99 -14.55
C ASP A 179 -18.76 -19.81 -14.80
N LEU A 180 -18.26 -20.47 -13.76
CA LEU A 180 -17.00 -21.23 -13.81
C LEU A 180 -17.16 -22.59 -14.50
N GLY A 181 -18.38 -23.08 -14.70
CA GLY A 181 -18.66 -24.28 -15.46
C GLY A 181 -18.58 -24.06 -16.97
N THR A 182 -19.08 -22.92 -17.43
CA THR A 182 -19.07 -22.54 -18.86
C THR A 182 -17.88 -21.68 -19.23
N GLY A 183 -17.29 -20.97 -18.28
CA GLY A 183 -16.22 -19.99 -18.49
C GLY A 183 -16.71 -18.68 -19.13
N THR A 184 -18.03 -18.40 -19.08
CA THR A 184 -18.63 -17.21 -19.67
C THR A 184 -19.20 -16.28 -18.61
N ASP A 185 -19.15 -14.98 -18.86
CA ASP A 185 -19.75 -14.00 -17.98
C ASP A 185 -21.28 -14.02 -18.08
N LEU A 186 -21.94 -13.84 -16.95
CA LEU A 186 -23.36 -13.60 -16.86
C LEU A 186 -23.68 -12.20 -17.38
N PRO A 187 -24.97 -11.87 -17.63
CA PRO A 187 -25.36 -10.52 -18.03
C PRO A 187 -25.12 -9.46 -16.98
N ASP A 188 -24.87 -9.88 -15.74
CA ASP A 188 -24.68 -9.00 -14.59
C ASP A 188 -23.33 -8.25 -14.73
N ALA A 189 -23.43 -6.96 -15.09
CA ALA A 189 -22.30 -6.05 -15.19
C ALA A 189 -22.66 -4.74 -14.46
N ILE A 190 -22.01 -4.51 -13.35
CA ILE A 190 -22.30 -3.41 -12.43
C ILE A 190 -21.18 -2.37 -12.51
N PRO A 191 -21.41 -1.21 -13.13
CA PRO A 191 -20.40 -0.15 -13.24
C PRO A 191 -20.25 0.65 -11.95
N ASP A 192 -19.18 1.42 -11.87
CA ASP A 192 -18.88 2.38 -10.80
C ASP A 192 -18.83 1.78 -9.39
N THR A 193 -18.38 0.53 -9.27
CA THR A 193 -18.15 -0.07 -7.96
C THR A 193 -16.80 0.38 -7.40
N ALA A 194 -16.71 0.44 -6.06
CA ALA A 194 -15.44 0.54 -5.37
C ALA A 194 -14.78 -0.85 -5.24
N HIS A 195 -13.65 -0.90 -4.54
CA HIS A 195 -12.99 -2.18 -4.23
C HIS A 195 -13.88 -3.07 -3.34
N GLY A 196 -13.78 -4.34 -3.57
CA GLY A 196 -14.37 -5.35 -2.72
C GLY A 196 -15.79 -5.75 -3.11
N VAL A 197 -16.07 -7.04 -2.89
CA VAL A 197 -17.37 -7.65 -3.08
C VAL A 197 -17.50 -8.82 -2.10
N ALA A 198 -18.69 -9.01 -1.55
CA ALA A 198 -18.99 -10.14 -0.68
C ALA A 198 -20.22 -10.91 -1.17
N TRP A 199 -20.15 -12.24 -1.10
CA TRP A 199 -21.26 -13.12 -1.43
C TRP A 199 -22.19 -13.32 -0.24
N ALA A 200 -23.50 -13.34 -0.48
CA ALA A 200 -24.46 -13.92 0.44
C ALA A 200 -25.20 -15.06 -0.27
N GLY A 201 -24.82 -16.30 0.06
CA GLY A 201 -25.23 -17.48 -0.67
C GLY A 201 -24.74 -17.46 -2.13
N GLU A 202 -25.53 -18.08 -3.04
CA GLU A 202 -25.19 -18.15 -4.47
C GLU A 202 -25.88 -17.10 -5.32
N THR A 203 -26.68 -16.22 -4.71
CA THR A 203 -27.62 -15.40 -5.46
C THR A 203 -27.48 -13.90 -5.21
N HIS A 204 -26.76 -13.50 -4.18
CA HIS A 204 -26.63 -12.09 -3.84
C HIS A 204 -25.17 -11.67 -3.73
N LEU A 205 -24.88 -10.48 -4.23
CA LEU A 205 -23.61 -9.78 -4.07
C LEU A 205 -23.84 -8.50 -3.26
N PHE A 206 -22.91 -8.20 -2.38
CA PHE A 206 -22.83 -6.94 -1.68
C PHE A 206 -21.58 -6.21 -2.13
N TYR A 207 -21.75 -4.95 -2.52
CA TYR A 207 -20.66 -4.11 -3.03
C TYR A 207 -20.86 -2.66 -2.61
N THR A 208 -19.79 -1.89 -2.61
CA THR A 208 -19.87 -0.46 -2.33
C THR A 208 -19.72 0.37 -3.61
N ARG A 209 -20.31 1.56 -3.60
CA ARG A 209 -20.14 2.58 -4.64
C ARG A 209 -19.56 3.84 -4.01
N ALA A 210 -18.62 4.47 -4.73
CA ALA A 210 -18.01 5.71 -4.30
C ALA A 210 -18.82 6.93 -4.80
N ASP A 211 -18.81 8.01 -4.01
CA ASP A 211 -19.30 9.32 -4.39
C ASP A 211 -18.33 10.05 -5.36
N GLU A 212 -18.60 11.32 -5.65
CA GLU A 212 -17.75 12.14 -6.52
C GLU A 212 -16.35 12.39 -5.88
N ALA A 213 -16.27 12.38 -4.53
CA ALA A 213 -15.04 12.49 -3.77
C ALA A 213 -14.30 11.15 -3.57
N TRP A 214 -14.59 10.11 -4.38
CA TRP A 214 -13.99 8.76 -4.31
C TRP A 214 -14.21 8.02 -2.99
N ARG A 215 -15.13 8.46 -2.16
CA ARG A 215 -15.45 7.84 -0.88
C ARG A 215 -16.50 6.74 -1.08
N PRO A 216 -16.23 5.46 -0.76
CA PRO A 216 -17.25 4.42 -0.70
C PRO A 216 -18.27 4.76 0.39
N TYR A 217 -19.45 5.25 0.02
CA TYR A 217 -20.44 5.80 0.95
C TYR A 217 -21.75 5.04 1.00
N VAL A 218 -22.02 4.21 0.00
CA VAL A 218 -23.23 3.40 -0.07
C VAL A 218 -22.90 1.93 -0.27
N LEU A 219 -23.51 1.08 0.55
CA LEU A 219 -23.51 -0.36 0.38
C LEU A 219 -24.77 -0.79 -0.34
N LEU A 220 -24.62 -1.49 -1.42
CA LEU A 220 -25.67 -1.97 -2.30
C LEU A 220 -25.72 -3.50 -2.29
N ARG A 221 -26.90 -4.05 -2.55
CA ARG A 221 -27.16 -5.47 -2.71
C ARG A 221 -27.69 -5.74 -4.11
N HIS A 222 -26.99 -6.56 -4.85
CA HIS A 222 -27.38 -7.05 -6.16
C HIS A 222 -27.87 -8.50 -6.08
N ARG A 223 -29.02 -8.80 -6.67
CA ARG A 223 -29.46 -10.16 -6.89
C ARG A 223 -29.15 -10.58 -8.32
N LEU A 224 -28.46 -11.68 -8.50
CA LEU A 224 -28.06 -12.18 -9.82
C LEU A 224 -29.25 -12.31 -10.76
N GLY A 225 -29.10 -11.75 -11.97
CA GLY A 225 -30.11 -11.73 -13.02
C GLY A 225 -31.05 -10.53 -12.96
N ASP A 226 -30.99 -9.70 -11.92
CA ASP A 226 -31.77 -8.47 -11.85
C ASP A 226 -31.04 -7.31 -12.58
N ASP A 227 -31.74 -6.23 -12.86
CA ASP A 227 -31.15 -5.02 -13.44
C ASP A 227 -30.34 -4.27 -12.36
N PRO A 228 -29.02 -4.05 -12.53
CA PRO A 228 -28.20 -3.36 -11.54
C PRO A 228 -28.65 -1.94 -11.19
N THR A 229 -29.45 -1.31 -12.03
CA THR A 229 -30.04 0.02 -11.73
C THR A 229 -31.14 -0.04 -10.65
N GLN A 230 -31.60 -1.24 -10.31
CA GLN A 230 -32.63 -1.50 -9.30
C GLN A 230 -32.04 -2.11 -8.02
N ASP A 231 -30.71 -2.15 -7.90
CA ASP A 231 -30.06 -2.73 -6.73
C ASP A 231 -30.49 -2.06 -5.43
N GLY A 232 -30.73 -2.90 -4.42
CA GLY A 232 -31.23 -2.45 -3.13
C GLY A 232 -30.16 -1.73 -2.31
N GLU A 233 -30.46 -0.51 -1.89
CA GLU A 233 -29.63 0.21 -0.92
C GLU A 233 -29.74 -0.46 0.46
N VAL A 234 -28.61 -0.88 1.04
CA VAL A 234 -28.54 -1.57 2.33
C VAL A 234 -28.14 -0.60 3.44
N LEU A 235 -27.17 0.27 3.13
CA LEU A 235 -26.65 1.25 4.06
C LEU A 235 -26.06 2.43 3.30
N THR A 236 -26.42 3.65 3.72
CA THR A 236 -25.78 4.88 3.28
C THR A 236 -25.10 5.55 4.48
N GLU A 237 -23.86 5.94 4.33
CA GLU A 237 -23.09 6.66 5.34
C GLU A 237 -23.07 8.16 5.01
N PRO A 238 -23.79 8.99 5.79
CA PRO A 238 -23.90 10.42 5.50
C PRO A 238 -22.68 11.25 5.97
N ASP A 239 -21.87 10.72 6.90
CA ASP A 239 -20.70 11.44 7.41
C ASP A 239 -19.51 11.23 6.45
N GLU A 240 -19.10 12.30 5.79
CA GLU A 240 -18.06 12.27 4.76
C GLU A 240 -16.68 11.83 5.26
N ARG A 241 -16.45 11.76 6.58
CA ARG A 241 -15.22 11.23 7.16
C ARG A 241 -15.12 9.70 7.08
N PHE A 242 -16.24 9.00 6.88
CA PHE A 242 -16.33 7.54 6.96
C PHE A 242 -16.41 6.88 5.59
N TRP A 243 -15.72 5.76 5.49
CA TRP A 243 -15.75 4.86 4.34
C TRP A 243 -16.50 3.58 4.71
N LEU A 244 -17.29 3.08 3.78
CA LEU A 244 -17.93 1.78 3.91
C LEU A 244 -17.10 0.68 3.26
N SER A 245 -17.01 -0.46 3.93
CA SER A 245 -16.51 -1.71 3.37
C SER A 245 -17.42 -2.87 3.74
N VAL A 246 -17.31 -3.98 3.01
CA VAL A 246 -18.01 -5.23 3.28
C VAL A 246 -17.09 -6.41 3.00
N GLU A 247 -17.07 -7.36 3.90
CA GLU A 247 -16.32 -8.60 3.77
C GLU A 247 -17.07 -9.78 4.38
N SER A 248 -16.71 -11.00 4.00
CA SER A 248 -17.27 -12.21 4.58
C SER A 248 -16.44 -12.65 5.77
N SER A 249 -17.10 -13.08 6.87
CA SER A 249 -16.42 -13.75 7.97
C SER A 249 -15.74 -15.03 7.48
N ARG A 250 -14.70 -15.48 8.20
CA ARG A 250 -13.97 -16.70 7.86
C ARG A 250 -14.86 -17.96 7.83
N ASP A 251 -15.89 -18.02 8.67
CA ASP A 251 -16.87 -19.10 8.68
C ASP A 251 -17.99 -18.94 7.63
N GLU A 252 -17.91 -17.90 6.77
CA GLU A 252 -18.84 -17.56 5.71
C GLU A 252 -20.31 -17.38 6.14
N ARG A 253 -20.58 -17.28 7.46
CA ARG A 253 -21.95 -17.10 7.98
C ARG A 253 -22.39 -15.67 8.09
N TRP A 254 -21.44 -14.72 8.06
CA TRP A 254 -21.69 -13.31 8.29
C TRP A 254 -21.04 -12.45 7.22
N LEU A 255 -21.73 -11.38 6.86
CA LEU A 255 -21.12 -10.22 6.26
C LEU A 255 -20.77 -9.23 7.39
N VAL A 256 -19.54 -8.82 7.44
CA VAL A 256 -19.02 -7.76 8.30
C VAL A 256 -19.01 -6.48 7.49
N ILE A 257 -19.80 -5.49 7.91
CA ILE A 257 -19.91 -4.20 7.26
C ILE A 257 -19.27 -3.17 8.18
N SER A 258 -18.23 -2.53 7.71
CA SER A 258 -17.50 -1.52 8.47
C SER A 258 -17.74 -0.13 7.93
N ALA A 259 -17.90 0.83 8.83
CA ALA A 259 -17.86 2.26 8.55
C ALA A 259 -16.71 2.85 9.37
N ASP A 260 -15.63 3.23 8.68
CA ASP A 260 -14.36 3.60 9.31
C ASP A 260 -13.92 5.00 8.89
N SER A 261 -13.58 5.84 9.87
CA SER A 261 -12.76 7.03 9.67
C SER A 261 -11.32 6.75 10.13
N LYS A 262 -10.45 7.73 10.12
CA LYS A 262 -9.06 7.57 10.62
C LYS A 262 -8.98 7.36 12.13
N LEU A 263 -10.05 7.67 12.88
CA LEU A 263 -10.05 7.68 14.35
C LEU A 263 -11.27 6.98 14.97
N THR A 264 -12.24 6.54 14.18
CA THR A 264 -13.51 6.05 14.70
C THR A 264 -14.08 4.98 13.78
N SER A 265 -14.59 3.89 14.37
CA SER A 265 -15.20 2.79 13.61
C SER A 265 -16.62 2.47 14.10
N GLU A 266 -17.42 1.91 13.19
CA GLU A 266 -18.68 1.23 13.51
C GLU A 266 -18.83 -0.01 12.64
N CYS A 267 -18.96 -1.19 13.29
CA CYS A 267 -19.16 -2.45 12.58
C CYS A 267 -20.62 -2.93 12.70
N ARG A 268 -21.09 -3.53 11.62
CA ARG A 268 -22.41 -4.17 11.55
C ARG A 268 -22.27 -5.59 11.03
N LEU A 269 -23.20 -6.45 11.41
CA LEU A 269 -23.28 -7.84 10.97
C LEU A 269 -24.59 -8.09 10.25
N LEU A 270 -24.50 -8.79 9.13
CA LEU A 270 -25.63 -9.31 8.36
C LEU A 270 -25.41 -10.81 8.13
N ARG A 271 -26.45 -11.63 8.30
CA ARG A 271 -26.34 -13.07 8.00
C ARG A 271 -26.28 -13.32 6.50
N THR A 272 -25.38 -14.20 6.07
CA THR A 272 -25.30 -14.59 4.65
C THR A 272 -26.49 -15.42 4.18
N ASP A 273 -27.20 -16.10 5.10
CA ASP A 273 -28.42 -16.88 4.82
C ASP A 273 -29.72 -16.04 4.90
N ASP A 274 -29.62 -14.75 5.26
CA ASP A 274 -30.72 -13.78 5.25
C ASP A 274 -30.26 -12.47 4.59
N PRO A 275 -29.98 -12.50 3.28
CA PRO A 275 -29.43 -11.34 2.56
C PRO A 275 -30.41 -10.14 2.49
N GLU A 276 -31.70 -10.37 2.71
CA GLU A 276 -32.74 -9.32 2.77
C GLU A 276 -32.88 -8.71 4.18
N GLY A 277 -32.18 -9.26 5.17
CA GLY A 277 -32.17 -8.78 6.54
C GLY A 277 -31.56 -7.39 6.69
N LEU A 278 -31.72 -6.80 7.86
CA LEU A 278 -31.11 -5.51 8.20
C LEU A 278 -29.75 -5.72 8.89
N PRO A 279 -28.71 -5.03 8.48
CA PRO A 279 -27.41 -5.05 9.18
C PRO A 279 -27.54 -4.54 10.61
N ARG A 280 -27.11 -5.33 11.58
CA ARG A 280 -27.17 -5.01 13.00
C ARG A 280 -25.87 -4.39 13.48
N VAL A 281 -25.93 -3.22 14.13
CA VAL A 281 -24.78 -2.56 14.77
C VAL A 281 -24.28 -3.40 15.94
N VAL A 282 -22.97 -3.65 15.98
CA VAL A 282 -22.28 -4.37 17.08
C VAL A 282 -22.06 -3.43 18.27
N ALA A 283 -21.61 -2.21 18.02
CA ALA A 283 -21.56 -1.15 19.00
C ALA A 283 -21.68 0.20 18.27
N PRO A 284 -22.51 1.15 18.76
CA PRO A 284 -22.60 2.47 18.14
C PRO A 284 -21.26 3.18 18.15
N ARG A 285 -20.96 3.93 17.09
CA ARG A 285 -19.70 4.70 17.00
C ARG A 285 -19.55 5.66 18.19
N ARG A 286 -18.32 5.79 18.64
CA ARG A 286 -17.91 6.73 19.67
C ARG A 286 -16.61 7.39 19.23
N GLN A 287 -16.63 8.71 19.12
CA GLN A 287 -15.47 9.46 18.63
C GLN A 287 -14.16 9.05 19.32
N GLY A 288 -13.16 8.72 18.54
CA GLY A 288 -11.85 8.26 19.00
C GLY A 288 -11.78 6.79 19.40
N VAL A 289 -12.88 6.03 19.21
CA VAL A 289 -12.87 4.57 19.41
C VAL A 289 -12.89 3.89 18.04
N GLU A 290 -11.82 3.20 17.76
CA GLU A 290 -11.65 2.33 16.61
C GLU A 290 -11.85 0.89 17.05
N TYR A 291 -12.58 0.11 16.28
CA TYR A 291 -12.72 -1.31 16.51
C TYR A 291 -13.05 -2.09 15.25
N SER A 292 -12.62 -3.34 15.22
CA SER A 292 -13.03 -4.34 14.24
C SER A 292 -13.58 -5.58 14.92
N VAL A 293 -14.36 -6.38 14.20
CA VAL A 293 -14.97 -7.58 14.74
C VAL A 293 -14.66 -8.78 13.84
N GLU A 294 -14.39 -9.92 14.50
CA GLU A 294 -14.24 -11.22 13.85
C GLU A 294 -15.24 -12.19 14.47
N PRO A 295 -16.27 -12.66 13.72
CA PRO A 295 -17.18 -13.70 14.17
C PRO A 295 -16.44 -15.02 14.46
N ALA A 296 -16.63 -15.54 15.66
CA ALA A 296 -15.93 -16.71 16.18
C ALA A 296 -16.91 -17.72 16.78
N GLY A 297 -17.66 -18.42 15.91
CA GLY A 297 -18.66 -19.41 16.32
C GLY A 297 -19.90 -18.76 16.94
N ASP A 298 -20.02 -18.79 18.28
CA ASP A 298 -21.15 -18.24 19.05
C ASP A 298 -20.87 -16.86 19.67
N ARG A 299 -19.67 -16.29 19.42
CA ARG A 299 -19.24 -14.99 19.95
C ARG A 299 -18.49 -14.17 18.92
N LEU A 300 -18.19 -12.94 19.28
CA LEU A 300 -17.33 -12.04 18.52
C LEU A 300 -15.99 -11.89 19.24
N LEU A 301 -14.90 -11.83 18.49
CA LEU A 301 -13.66 -11.23 18.91
C LEU A 301 -13.65 -9.77 18.44
N VAL A 302 -13.27 -8.87 19.32
CA VAL A 302 -13.27 -7.43 19.06
C VAL A 302 -11.86 -6.90 19.32
N VAL A 303 -11.22 -6.40 18.28
CA VAL A 303 -9.96 -5.64 18.40
C VAL A 303 -10.35 -4.17 18.54
N HIS A 304 -9.91 -3.50 19.60
CA HIS A 304 -10.32 -2.11 19.86
C HIS A 304 -9.29 -1.32 20.66
N ASN A 305 -9.36 0.02 20.55
CA ASN A 305 -8.50 0.95 21.29
C ASN A 305 -9.17 1.56 22.54
N ASP A 306 -10.40 1.16 22.90
CA ASP A 306 -11.12 1.69 24.06
C ASP A 306 -10.37 1.38 25.36
N GLY A 307 -9.75 2.41 25.95
CA GLY A 307 -8.89 2.28 27.12
C GLY A 307 -7.52 1.63 26.87
N ALA A 308 -7.14 1.40 25.60
CA ALA A 308 -5.92 0.72 25.20
C ALA A 308 -5.36 1.32 23.91
N ALA A 309 -4.51 2.35 24.00
CA ALA A 309 -4.00 3.07 22.82
C ALA A 309 -3.41 2.15 21.74
N ASP A 310 -2.66 1.11 22.13
CA ASP A 310 -2.06 0.12 21.21
C ASP A 310 -3.00 -1.06 20.92
N PHE A 311 -4.30 -0.90 21.16
CA PHE A 311 -5.38 -1.87 21.01
C PHE A 311 -5.26 -3.09 21.92
N THR A 312 -6.36 -3.79 22.03
CA THR A 312 -6.54 -5.00 22.85
C THR A 312 -7.55 -5.91 22.16
N VAL A 313 -7.64 -7.17 22.59
CA VAL A 313 -8.68 -8.09 22.13
C VAL A 313 -9.66 -8.33 23.25
N SER A 314 -10.93 -8.11 22.97
CA SER A 314 -12.07 -8.48 23.81
C SER A 314 -12.93 -9.52 23.12
N GLN A 315 -13.78 -10.20 23.88
CA GLN A 315 -14.86 -11.02 23.34
C GLN A 315 -16.21 -10.38 23.67
N ALA A 316 -17.22 -10.66 22.85
CA ALA A 316 -18.59 -10.23 23.08
C ALA A 316 -19.59 -11.30 22.59
N PRO A 317 -20.83 -11.31 23.09
CA PRO A 317 -21.90 -12.13 22.50
C PRO A 317 -22.11 -11.78 21.02
N LEU A 318 -22.52 -12.76 20.20
CA LEU A 318 -22.85 -12.50 18.80
C LEU A 318 -23.92 -11.42 18.61
N ASP A 319 -24.84 -11.28 19.55
CA ASP A 319 -25.91 -10.29 19.56
C ASP A 319 -25.54 -9.00 20.30
N ALA A 320 -24.24 -8.79 20.61
CA ALA A 320 -23.77 -7.57 21.25
C ALA A 320 -24.24 -6.32 20.48
N SER A 321 -24.61 -5.29 21.23
CA SER A 321 -25.09 -4.00 20.71
C SER A 321 -24.48 -2.80 21.45
N SER A 322 -23.46 -3.02 22.28
CA SER A 322 -22.81 -1.99 23.09
C SER A 322 -21.40 -2.39 23.48
N HIS A 323 -20.51 -1.41 23.57
CA HIS A 323 -19.14 -1.53 24.11
C HIS A 323 -19.10 -2.11 25.54
N THR A 324 -20.16 -1.92 26.31
CA THR A 324 -20.24 -2.46 27.70
C THR A 324 -20.32 -3.98 27.77
N GLN A 325 -20.54 -4.64 26.63
CA GLN A 325 -20.60 -6.10 26.54
C GLN A 325 -19.25 -6.71 26.12
N TRP A 326 -18.23 -5.88 25.93
CA TRP A 326 -16.89 -6.32 25.62
C TRP A 326 -16.15 -6.78 26.86
N THR A 327 -15.70 -8.01 26.88
CA THR A 327 -14.93 -8.59 27.99
C THR A 327 -13.50 -8.85 27.51
N PRO A 328 -12.46 -8.24 28.12
CA PRO A 328 -11.08 -8.43 27.70
C PRO A 328 -10.64 -9.90 27.74
N VAL A 329 -9.98 -10.37 26.68
CA VAL A 329 -9.39 -11.72 26.60
C VAL A 329 -7.88 -11.69 26.36
N LEU A 330 -7.38 -10.68 25.70
CA LEU A 330 -5.94 -10.40 25.59
C LEU A 330 -5.72 -8.96 26.05
N PRO A 331 -5.23 -8.74 27.29
CA PRO A 331 -5.06 -7.39 27.81
C PRO A 331 -3.96 -6.64 27.05
N ALA A 332 -4.13 -5.32 26.94
CA ALA A 332 -3.12 -4.44 26.35
C ALA A 332 -1.77 -4.56 27.06
N GLN A 333 -0.69 -4.62 26.31
CA GLN A 333 0.67 -4.68 26.81
C GLN A 333 1.47 -3.45 26.31
N PRO A 334 2.22 -2.77 27.18
CA PRO A 334 3.04 -1.63 26.75
C PRO A 334 4.02 -2.02 25.63
N GLY A 335 4.03 -1.23 24.54
CA GLY A 335 4.90 -1.45 23.38
C GLY A 335 4.49 -2.64 22.49
N VAL A 336 3.29 -3.16 22.65
CA VAL A 336 2.69 -4.19 21.79
C VAL A 336 1.43 -3.64 21.15
N ARG A 337 1.50 -3.36 19.84
CA ARG A 337 0.35 -2.95 19.03
C ARG A 337 -0.37 -4.20 18.51
N VAL A 338 -1.63 -4.37 18.85
CA VAL A 338 -2.48 -5.42 18.25
C VAL A 338 -2.98 -4.92 16.90
N LEU A 339 -2.68 -5.68 15.84
CA LEU A 339 -2.99 -5.31 14.46
C LEU A 339 -4.30 -5.93 13.98
N GLY A 340 -4.63 -7.14 14.45
CA GLY A 340 -5.83 -7.86 14.04
C GLY A 340 -5.93 -9.22 14.70
N VAL A 341 -7.03 -9.90 14.43
CA VAL A 341 -7.30 -11.23 14.94
C VAL A 341 -7.95 -12.10 13.85
N ASP A 342 -7.50 -13.34 13.73
CA ASP A 342 -8.07 -14.38 12.88
C ASP A 342 -8.70 -15.45 13.77
N ALA A 343 -10.00 -15.72 13.62
CA ALA A 343 -10.69 -16.77 14.35
C ALA A 343 -10.78 -18.06 13.52
N TYR A 344 -10.34 -19.15 14.12
CA TYR A 344 -10.53 -20.51 13.63
C TYR A 344 -11.41 -21.31 14.60
N GLU A 345 -11.87 -22.48 14.21
CA GLU A 345 -12.77 -23.28 15.04
C GLU A 345 -12.19 -23.55 16.43
N ARG A 346 -10.91 -23.89 16.51
CA ARG A 346 -10.20 -24.26 17.76
C ARG A 346 -9.02 -23.37 18.11
N TRP A 347 -8.81 -22.28 17.37
CA TRP A 347 -7.66 -21.41 17.52
C TRP A 347 -8.02 -19.96 17.27
N VAL A 348 -7.29 -19.08 17.90
CA VAL A 348 -7.28 -17.65 17.57
C VAL A 348 -5.84 -17.24 17.32
N VAL A 349 -5.60 -16.55 16.20
CA VAL A 349 -4.29 -16.00 15.87
C VAL A 349 -4.38 -14.49 15.95
N VAL A 350 -3.56 -13.89 16.79
CA VAL A 350 -3.47 -12.43 16.96
C VAL A 350 -2.23 -11.94 16.21
N SER A 351 -2.44 -11.09 15.24
CA SER A 351 -1.36 -10.34 14.58
C SER A 351 -1.00 -9.14 15.43
N LEU A 352 0.28 -8.95 15.68
CA LEU A 352 0.76 -7.89 16.56
C LEU A 352 2.08 -7.28 16.03
N ARG A 353 2.44 -6.11 16.57
CA ARG A 353 3.75 -5.49 16.33
C ARG A 353 4.42 -5.19 17.67
N ARG A 354 5.71 -5.54 17.75
CA ARG A 354 6.53 -5.34 18.95
C ARG A 354 7.91 -4.86 18.53
N ASN A 355 8.39 -3.75 19.09
CA ASN A 355 9.69 -3.15 18.73
C ASN A 355 9.85 -2.87 17.22
N GLY A 356 8.77 -2.51 16.54
CA GLY A 356 8.77 -2.21 15.10
C GLY A 356 8.77 -3.43 14.17
N LEU A 357 8.52 -4.63 14.70
CA LEU A 357 8.47 -5.87 13.92
C LEU A 357 7.15 -6.60 14.14
N THR A 358 6.63 -7.22 13.10
CA THR A 358 5.40 -8.02 13.18
C THR A 358 5.64 -9.34 13.90
N GLY A 359 4.59 -9.88 14.51
CA GLY A 359 4.58 -11.16 15.18
C GLY A 359 3.19 -11.79 15.19
N LEU A 360 3.11 -13.08 15.43
CA LEU A 360 1.87 -13.82 15.57
C LEU A 360 1.81 -14.45 16.95
N HIS A 361 0.67 -14.29 17.63
CA HIS A 361 0.38 -14.90 18.91
C HIS A 361 -0.80 -15.85 18.76
N VAL A 362 -0.62 -17.12 19.11
CA VAL A 362 -1.59 -18.18 18.92
C VAL A 362 -2.21 -18.56 20.26
N LEU A 363 -3.54 -18.57 20.31
CA LEU A 363 -4.35 -18.92 21.49
C LEU A 363 -5.18 -20.15 21.14
N PRO A 364 -5.11 -21.26 21.92
CA PRO A 364 -6.04 -22.37 21.78
C PRO A 364 -7.44 -21.94 22.24
N ARG A 365 -8.45 -22.49 21.59
CA ARG A 365 -9.86 -22.24 21.86
C ARG A 365 -10.56 -23.57 22.15
N ASP A 366 -11.24 -23.68 23.28
CA ASP A 366 -11.96 -24.88 23.65
C ASP A 366 -13.35 -24.98 22.98
N GLU A 367 -14.08 -26.07 23.26
CA GLU A 367 -15.42 -26.31 22.72
C GLU A 367 -16.48 -25.32 23.20
N HIS A 368 -16.20 -24.58 24.31
CA HIS A 368 -17.05 -23.53 24.85
C HIS A 368 -16.65 -22.16 24.32
N GLY A 369 -15.59 -22.08 23.47
CA GLY A 369 -15.06 -20.86 22.92
C GLY A 369 -14.15 -20.08 23.86
N ASP A 370 -13.78 -20.64 25.02
CA ASP A 370 -12.88 -20.00 25.96
C ASP A 370 -11.42 -20.13 25.47
N LEU A 371 -10.65 -19.04 25.64
CA LEU A 371 -9.27 -18.99 25.19
C LEU A 371 -8.33 -19.49 26.28
N GLY A 372 -7.41 -20.40 25.91
CA GLY A 372 -6.34 -20.88 26.75
C GLY A 372 -5.10 -19.99 26.74
N GLU A 373 -4.03 -20.47 27.37
CA GLU A 373 -2.72 -19.79 27.35
C GLU A 373 -2.13 -19.81 25.95
N GLY A 374 -1.73 -18.64 25.45
CA GLY A 374 -1.18 -18.47 24.11
C GLY A 374 0.34 -18.56 24.07
N SER A 375 0.87 -18.69 22.84
CA SER A 375 2.30 -18.68 22.56
C SER A 375 2.62 -17.88 21.31
N ASP A 376 3.78 -17.20 21.29
CA ASP A 376 4.27 -16.48 20.12
C ASP A 376 4.90 -17.45 19.12
N LEU A 377 4.68 -17.21 17.81
CA LEU A 377 5.43 -17.90 16.77
C LEU A 377 6.88 -17.42 16.80
N PRO A 378 7.87 -18.33 16.69
CA PRO A 378 9.28 -17.95 16.68
C PRO A 378 9.64 -17.21 15.38
N ALA A 379 10.34 -16.09 15.51
CA ALA A 379 10.97 -15.41 14.38
C ALA A 379 12.34 -16.02 14.09
N PHE A 380 12.71 -16.10 12.80
CA PHE A 380 13.99 -16.71 12.39
C PHE A 380 15.14 -15.70 12.34
N GLU A 381 14.85 -14.40 12.29
CA GLU A 381 15.84 -13.33 12.09
C GLU A 381 15.50 -12.10 12.94
N THR A 382 16.54 -11.29 13.22
CA THR A 382 16.42 -10.08 14.04
C THR A 382 15.58 -8.99 13.39
N LEU A 383 15.66 -8.86 12.05
CA LEU A 383 14.76 -8.04 11.25
C LEU A 383 13.95 -8.98 10.37
N HIS A 384 12.64 -8.87 10.44
CA HIS A 384 11.72 -9.74 9.71
C HIS A 384 10.33 -9.09 9.59
N VAL A 385 9.54 -9.65 8.72
CA VAL A 385 8.09 -9.50 8.67
C VAL A 385 7.47 -10.89 8.68
N ILE A 386 6.44 -11.08 9.49
CA ILE A 386 5.66 -12.32 9.58
C ILE A 386 4.18 -11.98 9.65
N GLY A 387 3.34 -12.76 8.97
CA GLY A 387 1.90 -12.58 8.97
C GLY A 387 1.17 -13.85 8.57
N THR A 388 -0.14 -13.89 8.77
CA THR A 388 -0.99 -14.96 8.25
C THR A 388 -1.27 -14.74 6.77
N SER A 389 -1.18 -15.80 5.95
CA SER A 389 -1.66 -15.76 4.57
C SER A 389 -3.18 -15.89 4.55
N PRO A 390 -3.88 -15.19 3.62
CA PRO A 390 -5.31 -15.34 3.45
C PRO A 390 -5.71 -16.77 3.07
N GLY A 391 -6.91 -17.19 3.49
CA GLY A 391 -7.62 -18.33 2.93
C GLY A 391 -7.34 -19.67 3.56
N SER A 392 -6.86 -19.74 4.79
CA SER A 392 -7.01 -20.97 5.59
C SER A 392 -8.48 -21.17 5.96
N GLU A 393 -8.95 -22.42 5.89
CA GLU A 393 -10.34 -22.76 6.26
C GLU A 393 -10.59 -22.53 7.74
N TYR A 394 -11.84 -22.25 8.11
CA TYR A 394 -12.22 -22.04 9.52
C TYR A 394 -11.89 -23.27 10.38
N ALA A 395 -12.25 -24.46 9.92
CA ALA A 395 -11.96 -25.73 10.60
C ALA A 395 -10.58 -26.27 10.19
N THR A 396 -9.52 -25.67 10.70
CA THR A 396 -8.14 -26.11 10.39
C THR A 396 -7.30 -26.26 11.65
N GLU A 397 -6.33 -27.15 11.61
CA GLU A 397 -5.24 -27.29 12.60
C GLU A 397 -3.91 -26.71 12.06
N THR A 398 -3.92 -26.20 10.83
CA THR A 398 -2.73 -25.66 10.18
C THR A 398 -3.05 -24.30 9.56
N ILE A 399 -2.27 -23.29 9.91
CA ILE A 399 -2.36 -21.98 9.27
C ILE A 399 -1.20 -21.76 8.30
N ARG A 400 -1.45 -20.94 7.30
CA ARG A 400 -0.41 -20.49 6.40
C ARG A 400 0.20 -19.22 6.91
N VAL A 401 1.54 -19.17 6.89
CA VAL A 401 2.33 -18.04 7.42
C VAL A 401 3.27 -17.53 6.33
N ASP A 402 3.19 -16.24 6.07
CA ASP A 402 4.12 -15.53 5.21
C ASP A 402 5.27 -14.96 6.04
N TYR A 403 6.49 -15.11 5.53
CA TYR A 403 7.70 -14.64 6.17
C TYR A 403 8.65 -14.01 5.15
N ALA A 404 9.27 -12.89 5.50
CA ALA A 404 10.37 -12.32 4.74
C ALA A 404 11.31 -11.52 5.66
N SER A 405 12.47 -11.14 5.13
CA SER A 405 13.36 -10.14 5.73
C SER A 405 14.03 -9.32 4.63
N LEU A 406 14.88 -8.36 4.95
CA LEU A 406 15.65 -7.65 3.91
C LEU A 406 16.60 -8.57 3.12
N VAL A 407 16.93 -9.74 3.69
CA VAL A 407 17.88 -10.71 3.12
C VAL A 407 17.30 -12.11 2.93
N THR A 408 16.09 -12.37 3.36
CA THR A 408 15.38 -13.64 3.11
C THR A 408 14.19 -13.40 2.19
N PRO A 409 14.18 -14.01 0.99
CA PRO A 409 13.06 -13.88 0.05
C PRO A 409 11.73 -14.32 0.67
N ALA A 410 10.63 -13.76 0.16
CA ALA A 410 9.28 -14.12 0.56
C ALA A 410 9.13 -15.63 0.60
N SER A 411 8.70 -16.13 1.74
CA SER A 411 8.61 -17.55 2.07
C SER A 411 7.25 -17.85 2.66
N VAL A 412 6.64 -18.96 2.23
CA VAL A 412 5.33 -19.41 2.71
C VAL A 412 5.55 -20.71 3.48
N TYR A 413 5.03 -20.74 4.71
CA TYR A 413 5.09 -21.89 5.59
C TYR A 413 3.67 -22.38 5.92
N ASP A 414 3.52 -23.69 6.13
CA ASP A 414 2.43 -24.23 6.92
C ASP A 414 2.91 -24.38 8.37
N TYR A 415 2.13 -23.84 9.30
CA TYR A 415 2.37 -23.93 10.73
C TYR A 415 1.28 -24.77 11.38
N ASP A 416 1.67 -25.91 11.97
CA ASP A 416 0.78 -26.78 12.73
C ASP A 416 0.52 -26.15 14.10
N LEU A 417 -0.71 -25.71 14.33
CA LEU A 417 -1.15 -25.00 15.54
C LEU A 417 -1.09 -25.88 16.80
N ARG A 418 -1.16 -27.21 16.62
CA ARG A 418 -1.15 -28.18 17.70
C ARG A 418 0.27 -28.56 18.14
N THR A 419 1.20 -28.67 17.20
CA THR A 419 2.58 -29.12 17.49
C THR A 419 3.57 -27.95 17.53
N GLY A 420 3.25 -26.82 16.91
CA GLY A 420 4.14 -25.68 16.74
C GLY A 420 5.21 -25.89 15.66
N GLU A 421 5.09 -26.93 14.83
CA GLU A 421 6.02 -27.21 13.75
C GLU A 421 5.73 -26.33 12.52
N SER A 422 6.79 -25.83 11.90
CA SER A 422 6.74 -25.05 10.66
C SER A 422 7.31 -25.85 9.50
N THR A 423 6.56 -25.96 8.41
CA THR A 423 7.00 -26.59 7.17
C THR A 423 7.10 -25.55 6.06
N LEU A 424 8.30 -25.37 5.49
CA LEU A 424 8.48 -24.48 4.34
C LEU A 424 7.82 -25.10 3.11
N LEU A 425 6.86 -24.41 2.53
CA LEU A 425 6.18 -24.82 1.30
C LEU A 425 6.86 -24.23 0.06
N LYS A 426 7.18 -22.96 0.13
CA LYS A 426 7.84 -22.23 -0.96
C LYS A 426 8.65 -21.07 -0.42
N ARG A 427 9.81 -20.87 -1.02
CA ARG A 427 10.56 -19.62 -0.96
C ARG A 427 10.67 -19.07 -2.36
N THR A 428 10.36 -17.78 -2.56
CA THR A 428 10.50 -17.14 -3.87
C THR A 428 11.91 -17.36 -4.39
N PRO A 429 12.10 -18.01 -5.54
CA PRO A 429 13.41 -18.24 -6.11
C PRO A 429 14.06 -16.92 -6.53
N VAL A 430 15.36 -16.81 -6.26
CA VAL A 430 16.21 -15.77 -6.82
C VAL A 430 17.20 -16.50 -7.74
N LEU A 431 17.00 -16.36 -9.04
CA LEU A 431 17.82 -17.01 -10.05
C LEU A 431 19.20 -16.35 -10.14
N ASP A 432 20.15 -17.05 -10.76
CA ASP A 432 21.50 -16.56 -10.91
C ASP A 432 21.56 -15.32 -11.81
N SER A 433 22.21 -14.26 -11.31
CA SER A 433 22.49 -13.10 -12.14
C SER A 433 23.62 -13.42 -13.11
N PRO A 434 23.49 -13.02 -14.39
CA PRO A 434 24.57 -13.21 -15.38
C PRO A 434 25.82 -12.37 -15.05
N THR A 435 25.69 -11.33 -14.22
CA THR A 435 26.78 -10.40 -13.88
C THR A 435 27.41 -10.70 -12.52
N THR A 436 26.60 -11.08 -11.50
CA THR A 436 27.07 -11.27 -10.12
C THR A 436 26.92 -12.71 -9.61
N GLY A 437 26.37 -13.62 -10.43
CA GLY A 437 26.20 -15.03 -10.09
C GLY A 437 25.03 -15.28 -9.12
N PRO A 438 25.10 -16.40 -8.35
CA PRO A 438 23.99 -16.83 -7.50
C PRO A 438 23.78 -15.90 -6.30
N TYR A 439 22.51 -15.70 -5.96
CA TYR A 439 22.16 -15.05 -4.70
C TYR A 439 22.61 -15.92 -3.52
N ARG A 440 23.39 -15.33 -2.61
CA ARG A 440 23.81 -15.93 -1.36
C ARG A 440 23.50 -14.97 -0.23
N ARG A 441 22.61 -15.41 0.68
CA ARG A 441 22.17 -14.59 1.83
C ARG A 441 23.34 -14.05 2.66
N GLU A 442 24.38 -14.86 2.85
CA GLU A 442 25.58 -14.52 3.61
C GLU A 442 26.42 -13.39 3.02
N ASN A 443 26.17 -13.01 1.77
CA ASN A 443 26.82 -11.85 1.16
C ASN A 443 26.17 -10.51 1.57
N TYR A 444 25.07 -10.55 2.31
CA TYR A 444 24.33 -9.36 2.71
C TYR A 444 24.12 -9.34 4.22
N LEU A 445 24.24 -8.15 4.79
CA LEU A 445 24.00 -7.90 6.21
C LEU A 445 22.76 -7.04 6.37
N GLN A 446 21.90 -7.41 7.32
CA GLN A 446 20.80 -6.57 7.75
C GLN A 446 20.99 -6.19 9.22
N GLU A 447 20.71 -4.95 9.55
CA GLU A 447 20.97 -4.42 10.89
C GLU A 447 19.94 -3.34 11.28
N ARG A 448 19.69 -3.18 12.59
CA ARG A 448 18.85 -2.16 13.17
C ARG A 448 19.70 -0.98 13.61
N GLY A 449 19.50 0.19 12.97
CA GLY A 449 20.06 1.47 13.43
C GLY A 449 19.08 2.24 14.32
N TRP A 450 19.62 3.23 15.05
CA TRP A 450 18.83 4.14 15.87
C TRP A 450 19.37 5.56 15.77
N ALA A 451 18.71 6.40 15.01
CA ALA A 451 18.98 7.84 14.96
C ALA A 451 18.42 8.55 16.21
N THR A 452 18.89 9.76 16.49
CA THR A 452 18.36 10.58 17.55
C THR A 452 17.83 11.89 16.94
N ALA A 453 16.53 12.08 16.98
CA ALA A 453 15.88 13.30 16.52
C ALA A 453 16.24 14.52 17.39
N PRO A 454 16.03 15.77 16.91
CA PRO A 454 16.40 16.98 17.68
C PRO A 454 15.71 17.09 19.06
N ASP A 455 14.54 16.48 19.23
CA ASP A 455 13.80 16.41 20.50
C ASP A 455 14.27 15.28 21.43
N GLY A 456 15.29 14.52 21.03
CA GLY A 456 15.82 13.37 21.77
C GLY A 456 15.12 12.03 21.48
N THR A 457 14.09 12.02 20.63
CA THR A 457 13.40 10.79 20.25
C THR A 457 14.32 9.84 19.48
N ARG A 458 14.27 8.54 19.84
CA ARG A 458 15.05 7.51 19.15
C ARG A 458 14.24 6.96 17.97
N VAL A 459 14.75 7.19 16.76
CA VAL A 459 14.12 6.80 15.49
C VAL A 459 14.80 5.54 14.95
N PRO A 460 14.06 4.42 14.76
CA PRO A 460 14.66 3.19 14.23
C PRO A 460 14.87 3.26 12.72
N LEU A 461 15.94 2.59 12.25
CA LEU A 461 16.20 2.31 10.86
C LEU A 461 16.37 0.81 10.64
N SER A 462 15.88 0.30 9.52
CA SER A 462 16.23 -1.04 9.02
C SER A 462 17.19 -0.87 7.84
N ILE A 463 18.40 -1.40 7.96
CA ILE A 463 19.49 -1.18 7.02
C ILE A 463 19.90 -2.51 6.39
N VAL A 464 20.15 -2.52 5.08
CA VAL A 464 20.73 -3.66 4.36
C VAL A 464 21.84 -3.21 3.42
N ARG A 465 22.93 -3.96 3.40
CA ARG A 465 24.10 -3.75 2.55
C ARG A 465 24.82 -5.05 2.22
N ARG A 466 25.71 -5.03 1.25
CA ARG A 466 26.64 -6.14 1.08
C ARG A 466 27.63 -6.18 2.26
N ALA A 467 28.06 -7.38 2.62
CA ALA A 467 28.99 -7.61 3.72
C ALA A 467 30.39 -7.00 3.48
N ASP A 468 30.76 -6.84 2.22
CA ASP A 468 32.06 -6.27 1.81
C ASP A 468 32.06 -4.73 1.66
N VAL A 469 30.93 -4.06 1.86
CA VAL A 469 30.84 -2.59 1.86
C VAL A 469 31.44 -2.04 3.15
N ALA A 470 32.48 -1.20 3.00
CA ALA A 470 33.12 -0.54 4.13
C ALA A 470 32.24 0.58 4.71
N LEU A 471 32.33 0.80 6.01
CA LEU A 471 31.68 1.92 6.71
C LEU A 471 32.66 3.08 6.89
N ASP A 472 33.07 3.69 5.79
CA ASP A 472 34.06 4.76 5.71
C ASP A 472 33.53 6.06 5.06
N GLY A 473 32.21 6.13 4.82
CA GLY A 473 31.54 7.26 4.22
C GLY A 473 31.61 7.29 2.68
N THR A 474 32.22 6.29 2.04
CA THR A 474 32.41 6.28 0.58
C THR A 474 31.31 5.54 -0.19
N ALA A 475 30.51 4.71 0.48
CA ALA A 475 29.44 3.97 -0.18
C ALA A 475 28.26 4.87 -0.57
N PRO A 476 27.66 4.65 -1.75
CA PRO A 476 26.38 5.27 -2.09
C PRO A 476 25.26 4.72 -1.20
N ALA A 477 24.24 5.53 -0.92
CA ALA A 477 23.10 5.08 -0.13
C ALA A 477 21.77 5.59 -0.65
N LEU A 478 20.72 4.81 -0.40
CA LEU A 478 19.32 5.18 -0.65
C LEU A 478 18.52 5.04 0.64
N LEU A 479 17.99 6.16 1.15
CA LEU A 479 17.13 6.23 2.32
C LEU A 479 15.66 6.32 1.86
N TYR A 480 14.83 5.40 2.34
CA TYR A 480 13.39 5.37 2.07
C TYR A 480 12.58 5.76 3.30
N GLY A 481 11.47 6.47 3.13
CA GLY A 481 10.54 6.78 4.21
C GLY A 481 9.13 7.09 3.73
N TYR A 482 8.15 6.95 4.65
CA TYR A 482 6.74 7.23 4.40
C TYR A 482 6.17 8.16 5.48
N GLY A 483 5.85 7.66 6.67
CA GLY A 483 5.56 8.43 7.87
C GLY A 483 4.18 9.04 7.97
N SER A 484 3.12 8.35 7.53
CA SER A 484 1.73 8.80 7.63
C SER A 484 0.78 7.63 7.78
N TYR A 485 -0.45 7.88 8.25
CA TYR A 485 -1.57 6.93 8.31
C TYR A 485 -1.34 5.69 9.19
N GLU A 486 -0.44 5.75 10.17
CA GLU A 486 -0.01 4.57 10.94
C GLU A 486 0.59 3.45 10.05
N ILE A 487 0.90 3.75 8.77
CA ILE A 487 1.48 2.76 7.85
C ILE A 487 2.92 2.46 8.25
N SER A 488 3.19 1.18 8.50
CA SER A 488 4.53 0.69 8.80
C SER A 488 5.22 0.18 7.54
N ILE A 489 6.48 0.56 7.33
CA ILE A 489 7.30 0.06 6.23
C ILE A 489 8.12 -1.11 6.72
N ASP A 490 7.66 -2.33 6.46
CA ASP A 490 8.30 -3.54 6.94
C ASP A 490 9.55 -3.92 6.14
N PRO A 491 10.55 -4.58 6.79
CA PRO A 491 11.83 -4.93 6.18
C PRO A 491 11.70 -6.16 5.26
N THR A 492 11.07 -5.98 4.10
CA THR A 492 10.82 -7.03 3.11
C THR A 492 11.95 -7.19 2.09
N PHE A 493 12.06 -8.38 1.50
CA PHE A 493 12.99 -8.68 0.41
C PHE A 493 12.53 -8.03 -0.91
N SER A 494 13.51 -7.67 -1.75
CA SER A 494 13.24 -7.19 -3.10
C SER A 494 14.34 -7.67 -4.07
N ILE A 495 13.95 -8.36 -5.15
CA ILE A 495 14.89 -8.80 -6.20
C ILE A 495 15.51 -7.58 -6.91
N SER A 496 14.71 -6.55 -7.19
CA SER A 496 15.21 -5.33 -7.83
C SER A 496 16.23 -4.57 -6.98
N ARG A 497 16.08 -4.63 -5.66
CA ARG A 497 17.04 -4.02 -4.71
C ARG A 497 18.40 -4.69 -4.77
N LEU A 498 18.50 -5.97 -5.12
CA LEU A 498 19.78 -6.66 -5.26
C LEU A 498 20.68 -5.98 -6.29
N SER A 499 20.12 -5.44 -7.37
CA SER A 499 20.90 -4.69 -8.36
C SER A 499 21.54 -3.42 -7.80
N LEU A 500 20.91 -2.77 -6.82
CA LEU A 500 21.47 -1.65 -6.07
C LEU A 500 22.56 -2.14 -5.10
N LEU A 501 22.23 -3.15 -4.29
CA LEU A 501 23.15 -3.71 -3.28
C LEU A 501 24.44 -4.26 -3.93
N ASP A 502 24.33 -4.94 -5.08
CA ASP A 502 25.47 -5.50 -5.80
C ASP A 502 26.39 -4.44 -6.41
N ARG A 503 25.90 -3.20 -6.53
CA ARG A 503 26.68 -2.02 -6.87
C ARG A 503 27.23 -1.26 -5.66
N GLY A 504 27.13 -1.88 -4.47
CA GLY A 504 27.63 -1.32 -3.22
C GLY A 504 26.72 -0.29 -2.56
N VAL A 505 25.48 -0.13 -3.03
CA VAL A 505 24.51 0.78 -2.39
C VAL A 505 24.10 0.24 -1.02
N VAL A 506 24.12 1.08 -0.01
CA VAL A 506 23.46 0.83 1.27
C VAL A 506 21.99 1.24 1.13
N PHE A 507 21.06 0.34 1.44
CA PHE A 507 19.64 0.68 1.49
C PHE A 507 19.16 0.76 2.92
N ALA A 508 18.42 1.81 3.26
CA ALA A 508 17.87 2.01 4.59
C ALA A 508 16.39 2.43 4.53
N ILE A 509 15.61 1.94 5.48
CA ILE A 509 14.24 2.36 5.75
C ILE A 509 14.26 3.19 7.04
N ALA A 510 13.83 4.44 6.98
CA ALA A 510 13.62 5.30 8.13
C ALA A 510 12.19 5.08 8.67
N HIS A 511 12.08 4.52 9.88
CA HIS A 511 10.80 4.29 10.53
C HIS A 511 10.39 5.54 11.33
N VAL A 512 10.03 6.59 10.61
CA VAL A 512 9.75 7.92 11.18
C VAL A 512 8.40 7.99 11.86
N ARG A 513 8.21 8.93 12.79
CA ARG A 513 6.90 9.23 13.40
C ARG A 513 5.86 9.57 12.34
N GLY A 514 4.60 9.20 12.60
CA GLY A 514 3.50 9.20 11.64
C GLY A 514 3.28 7.83 10.99
N GLY A 515 4.30 6.93 11.01
CA GLY A 515 4.13 5.49 10.78
C GLY A 515 3.63 4.76 12.04
N GLY A 516 3.41 3.45 11.92
CA GLY A 516 2.89 2.59 12.99
C GLY A 516 3.92 1.69 13.67
N GLU A 517 5.21 1.81 13.33
CA GLU A 517 6.22 0.82 13.73
C GLU A 517 6.37 0.68 15.24
N LEU A 518 6.29 1.78 15.98
CA LEU A 518 6.36 1.76 17.44
C LEU A 518 5.01 1.99 18.13
N GLY A 519 3.91 1.67 17.45
CA GLY A 519 2.56 1.70 17.97
C GLY A 519 1.85 3.05 17.81
N ARG A 520 0.70 3.21 18.45
CA ARG A 520 -0.21 4.34 18.26
C ARG A 520 0.42 5.69 18.62
N GLN A 521 1.17 5.75 19.72
CA GLN A 521 1.84 6.98 20.14
C GLN A 521 2.85 7.45 19.09
N TRP A 522 3.47 6.52 18.35
CA TRP A 522 4.40 6.82 17.26
C TRP A 522 3.68 7.50 16.10
N TYR A 523 2.52 7.00 15.74
CA TYR A 523 1.62 7.59 14.76
C TYR A 523 1.15 8.99 15.19
N ASP A 524 0.56 9.10 16.36
CA ASP A 524 -0.02 10.36 16.87
C ASP A 524 1.02 11.47 16.99
N SER A 525 2.28 11.11 17.26
CA SER A 525 3.40 12.06 17.34
C SER A 525 3.93 12.53 15.98
N GLY A 526 3.35 12.08 14.88
CA GLY A 526 3.73 12.42 13.50
C GLY A 526 2.59 12.89 12.63
N LYS A 527 1.43 13.27 13.17
CA LYS A 527 0.27 13.78 12.42
C LYS A 527 -0.26 15.10 12.95
N VAL A 528 -1.19 15.72 12.21
CA VAL A 528 -1.84 17.00 12.54
C VAL A 528 -0.77 18.03 12.95
N LEU A 529 -0.88 18.64 14.13
CA LEU A 529 0.07 19.66 14.65
C LEU A 529 1.43 19.08 15.08
N SER A 530 1.65 17.78 14.93
CA SER A 530 2.93 17.11 15.19
C SER A 530 3.64 16.63 13.91
N LYS A 531 3.09 16.90 12.74
CA LYS A 531 3.57 16.39 11.44
C LYS A 531 5.03 16.69 11.14
N ARG A 532 5.57 17.84 11.58
CA ARG A 532 6.98 18.19 11.36
C ARG A 532 7.96 17.21 11.99
N ASN A 533 7.54 16.44 13.00
CA ASN A 533 8.37 15.39 13.59
C ASN A 533 8.75 14.32 12.57
N THR A 534 7.86 13.98 11.64
CA THR A 534 8.15 13.05 10.53
C THR A 534 9.37 13.51 9.73
N PHE A 535 9.44 14.80 9.43
CA PHE A 535 10.49 15.38 8.60
C PHE A 535 11.82 15.48 9.34
N THR A 536 11.79 15.92 10.60
CA THR A 536 13.00 16.00 11.44
C THR A 536 13.56 14.64 11.78
N ASP A 537 12.71 13.61 11.94
CA ASP A 537 13.12 12.22 12.13
C ASP A 537 13.86 11.69 10.90
N PHE A 538 13.35 11.98 9.69
CA PHE A 538 13.99 11.54 8.46
C PHE A 538 15.35 12.20 8.25
N VAL A 539 15.48 13.49 8.54
CA VAL A 539 16.76 14.19 8.51
C VAL A 539 17.73 13.60 9.53
N ALA A 540 17.27 13.30 10.75
CA ALA A 540 18.08 12.61 11.76
C ALA A 540 18.54 11.22 11.31
N CYS A 541 17.72 10.47 10.57
CA CYS A 541 18.12 9.20 9.97
C CYS A 541 19.21 9.39 8.89
N ALA A 542 19.12 10.44 8.07
CA ALA A 542 20.16 10.79 7.11
C ALA A 542 21.47 11.14 7.82
N ASP A 543 21.42 11.99 8.85
CA ASP A 543 22.58 12.36 9.66
C ASP A 543 23.22 11.13 10.33
N PHE A 544 22.42 10.21 10.87
CA PHE A 544 22.89 8.94 11.42
C PHE A 544 23.70 8.12 10.40
N LEU A 545 23.16 7.96 9.17
CA LEU A 545 23.87 7.21 8.12
C LEU A 545 25.20 7.84 7.76
N ILE A 546 25.26 9.17 7.73
CA ILE A 546 26.49 9.94 7.46
C ILE A 546 27.49 9.81 8.61
N GLU A 547 27.05 10.05 9.84
CA GLU A 547 27.91 10.01 11.05
C GLU A 547 28.46 8.62 11.35
N GLN A 548 27.68 7.57 11.06
CA GLN A 548 28.14 6.17 11.23
C GLN A 548 28.97 5.65 10.06
N GLY A 549 29.25 6.49 9.06
CA GLY A 549 30.10 6.14 7.93
C GLY A 549 29.44 5.23 6.88
N TYR A 550 28.11 5.09 6.89
CA TYR A 550 27.43 4.35 5.83
C TYR A 550 27.51 5.06 4.49
N THR A 551 27.56 6.39 4.48
CA THR A 551 27.57 7.23 3.26
C THR A 551 28.04 8.64 3.56
N SER A 552 27.98 9.51 2.56
CA SER A 552 28.18 10.97 2.68
C SER A 552 27.07 11.74 1.97
N PRO A 553 26.86 13.06 2.24
CA PRO A 553 25.80 13.83 1.62
C PRO A 553 25.79 13.82 0.09
N ASP A 554 26.97 13.78 -0.53
CA ASP A 554 27.10 13.73 -2.00
C ASP A 554 26.82 12.33 -2.61
N ARG A 555 26.57 11.33 -1.76
CA ARG A 555 26.30 9.93 -2.15
C ARG A 555 24.99 9.39 -1.57
N LEU A 556 24.21 10.25 -0.90
CA LEU A 556 22.92 9.87 -0.29
C LEU A 556 21.76 10.34 -1.17
N ALA A 557 20.94 9.39 -1.62
CA ALA A 557 19.63 9.69 -2.20
C ALA A 557 18.51 9.41 -1.18
N ALA A 558 17.40 10.13 -1.32
CA ALA A 558 16.16 9.87 -0.62
C ALA A 558 15.06 9.46 -1.58
N ARG A 559 14.13 8.59 -1.13
CA ARG A 559 12.95 8.18 -1.90
C ARG A 559 11.72 8.08 -0.99
N GLY A 560 10.56 8.50 -1.50
CA GLY A 560 9.27 8.32 -0.86
C GLY A 560 8.14 8.62 -1.83
N GLY A 561 7.02 7.93 -1.65
CA GLY A 561 5.86 8.05 -2.53
C GLY A 561 4.61 8.55 -1.80
N SER A 562 3.67 9.20 -2.51
CA SER A 562 2.39 9.65 -1.95
C SER A 562 2.60 10.61 -0.74
N ALA A 563 2.12 10.27 0.44
CA ALA A 563 2.46 10.98 1.68
C ALA A 563 3.97 10.94 1.99
N GLY A 564 4.70 9.88 1.61
CA GLY A 564 6.17 9.85 1.61
C GLY A 564 6.77 10.83 0.59
N GLY A 565 6.03 11.21 -0.44
CA GLY A 565 6.37 12.29 -1.37
C GLY A 565 6.26 13.69 -0.72
N LEU A 566 5.27 13.90 0.16
CA LEU A 566 5.24 15.08 1.04
C LEU A 566 6.50 15.15 1.89
N LEU A 567 6.90 14.01 2.51
CA LEU A 567 8.14 13.91 3.26
C LEU A 567 9.34 14.30 2.39
N MET A 568 9.41 13.83 1.14
CA MET A 568 10.50 14.18 0.20
C MET A 568 10.53 15.68 -0.12
N GLY A 569 9.40 16.30 -0.40
CA GLY A 569 9.30 17.73 -0.66
C GLY A 569 9.66 18.58 0.57
N ALA A 570 9.20 18.16 1.76
CA ALA A 570 9.49 18.85 3.01
C ALA A 570 10.99 18.80 3.36
N VAL A 571 11.66 17.63 3.23
CA VAL A 571 13.10 17.53 3.53
C VAL A 571 13.96 18.21 2.45
N ALA A 572 13.48 18.29 1.20
CA ALA A 572 14.12 19.08 0.15
C ALA A 572 14.20 20.57 0.54
N ASN A 573 13.16 21.10 1.19
CA ASN A 573 13.15 22.46 1.71
C ASN A 573 13.96 22.61 3.01
N LEU A 574 13.88 21.63 3.91
CA LEU A 574 14.42 21.70 5.27
C LEU A 574 15.94 21.44 5.34
N ALA A 575 16.44 20.47 4.59
CA ALA A 575 17.80 19.98 4.68
C ALA A 575 18.40 19.59 3.30
N PRO A 576 18.37 20.49 2.31
CA PRO A 576 18.78 20.19 0.92
C PRO A 576 20.23 19.77 0.78
N ASP A 577 21.09 20.12 1.72
CA ASP A 577 22.51 19.80 1.75
C ASP A 577 22.84 18.38 2.28
N ARG A 578 21.83 17.67 2.80
CA ARG A 578 21.99 16.27 3.25
C ARG A 578 21.86 15.27 2.13
N PHE A 579 21.28 15.67 1.00
CA PHE A 579 20.94 14.75 -0.09
C PHE A 579 21.59 15.16 -1.41
N ARG A 580 22.16 14.19 -2.11
CA ARG A 580 22.59 14.34 -3.50
C ARG A 580 21.41 14.41 -4.43
N ALA A 581 20.41 13.54 -4.18
CA ALA A 581 19.22 13.39 -5.02
C ALA A 581 17.98 13.03 -4.19
N ILE A 582 16.82 13.42 -4.67
CA ILE A 582 15.51 13.07 -4.12
C ILE A 582 14.62 12.54 -5.25
N HIS A 583 14.11 11.32 -5.08
CA HIS A 583 13.08 10.76 -5.93
C HIS A 583 11.73 10.81 -5.19
N ALA A 584 10.82 11.64 -5.69
CA ALA A 584 9.48 11.84 -5.15
C ALA A 584 8.45 11.20 -6.09
N GLN A 585 7.85 10.08 -5.65
CA GLN A 585 6.88 9.32 -6.44
C GLN A 585 5.45 9.76 -6.07
N VAL A 586 4.61 10.06 -7.07
CA VAL A 586 3.23 10.55 -6.90
C VAL A 586 3.08 11.48 -5.68
N PRO A 587 3.90 12.56 -5.58
CA PRO A 587 4.18 13.22 -4.31
C PRO A 587 3.09 14.21 -3.92
N PHE A 588 2.62 14.13 -2.67
CA PHE A 588 1.65 15.05 -2.06
C PHE A 588 2.34 16.36 -1.63
N VAL A 589 2.69 17.22 -2.60
CA VAL A 589 3.56 18.38 -2.39
C VAL A 589 2.86 19.72 -2.40
N ASP A 590 1.60 19.79 -2.83
CA ASP A 590 0.74 20.99 -2.74
C ASP A 590 -0.36 20.78 -1.68
N ALA A 591 0.04 20.14 -0.58
CA ALA A 591 -0.84 19.61 0.44
C ALA A 591 -1.82 20.65 1.01
N LEU A 592 -1.37 21.89 1.25
CA LEU A 592 -2.24 22.92 1.77
C LEU A 592 -3.37 23.28 0.79
N THR A 593 -3.07 23.40 -0.51
CA THR A 593 -4.09 23.70 -1.53
C THR A 593 -5.14 22.60 -1.58
N THR A 594 -4.69 21.34 -1.61
CA THR A 594 -5.57 20.17 -1.72
C THR A 594 -6.47 20.03 -0.48
N ILE A 595 -5.91 20.14 0.74
CA ILE A 595 -6.69 19.93 1.98
C ILE A 595 -7.60 21.14 2.31
N LEU A 596 -7.45 22.27 1.65
CA LEU A 596 -8.37 23.41 1.75
C LEU A 596 -9.64 23.27 0.91
N ASP A 597 -9.68 22.33 -0.03
CA ASP A 597 -10.79 22.17 -0.96
C ASP A 597 -11.60 20.89 -0.65
N PRO A 598 -12.73 20.99 0.06
CA PRO A 598 -13.52 19.83 0.48
C PRO A 598 -14.19 19.10 -0.70
N ASP A 599 -14.29 19.73 -1.87
CA ASP A 599 -14.87 19.11 -3.07
C ASP A 599 -13.88 18.17 -3.79
N LEU A 600 -12.59 18.21 -3.41
CA LEU A 600 -11.59 17.30 -3.97
C LEU A 600 -11.68 15.92 -3.32
N PRO A 601 -11.42 14.86 -4.10
CA PRO A 601 -11.30 13.50 -3.58
C PRO A 601 -10.42 13.41 -2.33
N LEU A 602 -10.89 12.62 -1.36
CA LEU A 602 -10.25 12.30 -0.09
C LEU A 602 -10.14 13.45 0.92
N THR A 603 -10.27 14.72 0.57
CA THR A 603 -9.97 15.86 1.45
C THR A 603 -10.64 15.77 2.82
N VAL A 604 -11.96 15.56 2.88
CA VAL A 604 -12.67 15.51 4.18
C VAL A 604 -12.24 14.33 5.04
N THR A 605 -11.98 13.18 4.43
CA THR A 605 -11.48 11.98 5.13
C THR A 605 -10.05 12.18 5.64
N GLU A 606 -9.28 13.06 5.01
CA GLU A 606 -7.88 13.35 5.34
C GLU A 606 -7.71 14.38 6.46
N TRP A 607 -8.77 15.11 6.84
CA TRP A 607 -8.67 16.09 7.94
C TRP A 607 -8.27 15.48 9.28
N GLU A 608 -8.58 14.21 9.53
CA GLU A 608 -8.14 13.52 10.76
C GLU A 608 -6.65 13.14 10.72
N GLU A 609 -6.02 13.12 9.54
CA GLU A 609 -4.57 12.88 9.38
C GLU A 609 -3.77 14.20 9.36
N TRP A 610 -4.21 15.16 8.53
CA TRP A 610 -3.46 16.38 8.28
C TRP A 610 -3.92 17.56 9.14
N GLY A 611 -5.14 17.50 9.68
CA GLY A 611 -5.87 18.59 10.29
C GLY A 611 -6.81 19.27 9.29
N ASP A 612 -7.71 20.09 9.79
CA ASP A 612 -8.69 20.85 9.00
C ASP A 612 -8.24 22.31 8.85
N PRO A 613 -7.48 22.65 7.80
CA PRO A 613 -7.00 24.02 7.59
C PRO A 613 -8.08 24.96 7.07
N LEU A 614 -9.22 24.42 6.60
CA LEU A 614 -10.33 25.22 6.11
C LEU A 614 -11.06 25.95 7.26
N HIS A 615 -11.26 25.25 8.37
CA HIS A 615 -12.02 25.74 9.51
C HIS A 615 -11.16 26.19 10.70
N ASP A 616 -9.90 25.71 10.80
CA ASP A 616 -8.99 26.01 11.89
C ASP A 616 -7.77 26.82 11.42
N PRO A 617 -7.65 28.11 11.82
CA PRO A 617 -6.53 28.97 11.43
C PRO A 617 -5.17 28.51 11.98
N ASP A 618 -5.11 27.81 13.13
CA ASP A 618 -3.86 27.30 13.69
C ASP A 618 -3.37 26.11 12.86
N VAL A 619 -4.27 25.22 12.43
CA VAL A 619 -3.97 24.12 11.51
C VAL A 619 -3.51 24.67 10.15
N TYR A 620 -4.20 25.70 9.62
CA TYR A 620 -3.80 26.38 8.39
C TYR A 620 -2.36 26.91 8.48
N ALA A 621 -2.07 27.68 9.51
CA ALA A 621 -0.75 28.28 9.72
C ALA A 621 0.34 27.19 9.87
N TYR A 622 0.02 26.12 10.61
CA TYR A 622 0.94 25.02 10.82
C TYR A 622 1.21 24.26 9.51
N MET A 623 0.15 23.87 8.77
CA MET A 623 0.28 23.16 7.50
C MET A 623 1.04 24.00 6.46
N LYS A 624 0.72 25.30 6.35
CA LYS A 624 1.44 26.23 5.48
C LYS A 624 2.95 26.26 5.80
N SER A 625 3.33 26.11 7.07
CA SER A 625 4.73 26.18 7.50
C SER A 625 5.60 25.02 7.02
N TYR A 626 5.00 23.93 6.51
CA TYR A 626 5.74 22.76 6.03
C TYR A 626 5.35 22.29 4.62
N SER A 627 4.18 22.68 4.11
CA SER A 627 3.71 22.26 2.78
C SER A 627 4.78 22.59 1.72
N PRO A 628 5.26 21.60 0.95
CA PRO A 628 6.43 21.77 0.10
C PRO A 628 6.31 22.89 -0.91
N TYR A 629 5.17 23.02 -1.57
CA TYR A 629 4.95 24.02 -2.62
C TYR A 629 5.06 25.47 -2.09
N GLU A 630 4.41 25.75 -0.95
CA GLU A 630 4.45 27.09 -0.33
C GLU A 630 5.83 27.47 0.21
N ASN A 631 6.69 26.50 0.50
CA ASN A 631 8.00 26.72 1.11
C ASN A 631 9.19 26.61 0.15
N VAL A 632 8.93 26.65 -1.16
CA VAL A 632 10.01 26.75 -2.15
C VAL A 632 10.72 28.08 -2.04
N THR A 633 12.04 28.06 -1.85
CA THR A 633 12.86 29.25 -1.67
C THR A 633 14.07 29.27 -2.64
N ALA A 634 14.76 30.41 -2.75
CA ALA A 634 15.95 30.57 -3.58
C ALA A 634 17.19 29.93 -2.92
N GLN A 635 17.13 28.59 -2.70
CA GLN A 635 18.23 27.80 -2.14
C GLN A 635 18.77 26.77 -3.13
N ARG A 636 19.84 26.07 -2.77
CA ARG A 636 20.43 25.01 -3.59
C ARG A 636 19.76 23.68 -3.28
N TYR A 637 18.89 23.22 -4.16
CA TYR A 637 18.22 21.93 -4.03
C TYR A 637 19.11 20.77 -4.50
N PRO A 638 18.87 19.54 -3.99
CA PRO A 638 19.39 18.31 -4.59
C PRO A 638 18.87 18.12 -6.02
N ALA A 639 19.38 17.14 -6.74
CA ALA A 639 18.71 16.67 -7.95
C ALA A 639 17.34 16.11 -7.56
N ILE A 640 16.28 16.43 -8.31
CA ILE A 640 14.91 16.00 -8.02
C ILE A 640 14.34 15.29 -9.26
N LEU A 641 13.81 14.10 -9.07
CA LEU A 641 12.91 13.44 -10.00
C LEU A 641 11.55 13.30 -9.35
N ALA A 642 10.54 14.00 -9.88
CA ALA A 642 9.15 13.79 -9.52
C ALA A 642 8.49 12.92 -10.58
N THR A 643 7.90 11.79 -10.17
CA THR A 643 7.10 10.92 -11.06
C THR A 643 5.64 10.99 -10.64
N THR A 644 4.71 11.02 -11.59
CA THR A 644 3.27 11.12 -11.33
C THR A 644 2.45 10.49 -12.46
N SER A 645 1.14 10.39 -12.28
CA SER A 645 0.22 9.84 -13.28
C SER A 645 -0.96 10.79 -13.51
N LEU A 646 -1.37 10.94 -14.77
CA LEU A 646 -2.43 11.88 -15.16
C LEU A 646 -3.80 11.53 -14.56
N ASN A 647 -4.09 10.24 -14.39
CA ASN A 647 -5.34 9.74 -13.84
C ASN A 647 -5.28 9.45 -12.33
N ASP A 648 -4.22 9.89 -11.66
CA ASP A 648 -4.11 9.74 -10.21
C ASP A 648 -5.24 10.51 -9.51
N THR A 649 -6.06 9.78 -8.75
CA THR A 649 -7.23 10.29 -8.02
C THR A 649 -6.96 10.50 -6.54
N ARG A 650 -5.81 10.03 -6.04
CA ARG A 650 -5.40 10.15 -4.63
C ARG A 650 -4.47 11.33 -4.41
N VAL A 651 -3.51 11.51 -5.32
CA VAL A 651 -2.59 12.66 -5.34
C VAL A 651 -2.51 13.19 -6.77
N PHE A 652 -3.17 14.28 -7.02
CA PHE A 652 -3.30 14.82 -8.37
C PHE A 652 -1.97 15.17 -9.02
N TYR A 653 -1.83 14.85 -10.31
CA TYR A 653 -0.65 15.19 -11.12
C TYR A 653 -0.28 16.70 -11.05
N VAL A 654 -1.25 17.56 -10.80
CA VAL A 654 -1.04 19.02 -10.70
C VAL A 654 -0.10 19.39 -9.55
N GLU A 655 -0.08 18.63 -8.47
CA GLU A 655 0.78 18.92 -7.31
C GLU A 655 2.27 18.86 -7.67
N PRO A 656 2.84 17.75 -8.16
CA PRO A 656 4.22 17.74 -8.62
C PRO A 656 4.47 18.66 -9.81
N ALA A 657 3.52 18.88 -10.71
CA ALA A 657 3.67 19.80 -11.83
C ALA A 657 3.87 21.25 -11.35
N LYS A 658 3.05 21.71 -10.43
CA LYS A 658 3.18 23.04 -9.78
C LYS A 658 4.49 23.13 -9.00
N TRP A 659 4.82 22.09 -8.23
CA TRP A 659 6.03 22.07 -7.41
C TRP A 659 7.31 22.16 -8.26
N VAL A 660 7.43 21.39 -9.32
CA VAL A 660 8.57 21.43 -10.26
C VAL A 660 8.66 22.79 -10.94
N ALA A 661 7.53 23.34 -11.40
CA ALA A 661 7.49 24.69 -11.98
C ALA A 661 7.98 25.77 -11.00
N ALA A 662 7.56 25.69 -9.72
CA ALA A 662 7.98 26.61 -8.67
C ALA A 662 9.47 26.47 -8.34
N LEU A 663 9.99 25.24 -8.21
CA LEU A 663 11.40 24.97 -7.98
C LEU A 663 12.29 25.58 -9.09
N ARG A 664 11.97 25.36 -10.35
CA ARG A 664 12.73 25.89 -11.48
C ARG A 664 12.64 27.42 -11.59
N ALA A 665 11.50 28.00 -11.24
CA ALA A 665 11.32 29.45 -11.28
C ALA A 665 12.02 30.21 -10.13
N THR A 666 12.30 29.54 -9.01
CA THR A 666 12.75 30.17 -7.77
C THR A 666 14.19 29.80 -7.43
N ALA A 667 14.59 28.53 -7.61
CA ALA A 667 15.92 28.05 -7.27
C ALA A 667 16.97 28.41 -8.34
N PRO A 668 18.25 28.58 -7.96
CA PRO A 668 19.33 28.71 -8.92
C PRO A 668 19.45 27.45 -9.80
N ALA A 669 19.48 27.63 -11.11
CA ALA A 669 19.65 26.50 -12.04
C ALA A 669 20.99 25.79 -11.80
N ARG A 670 20.93 24.46 -11.71
CA ARG A 670 22.09 23.58 -11.50
C ARG A 670 22.07 22.43 -12.50
N PRO A 671 22.87 22.52 -13.57
CA PRO A 671 22.92 21.44 -14.57
C PRO A 671 23.36 20.08 -14.02
N ASP A 672 24.17 20.08 -12.92
CA ASP A 672 24.63 18.89 -12.21
C ASP A 672 23.58 18.29 -11.25
N ARG A 673 22.47 19.00 -11.02
CA ARG A 673 21.36 18.59 -10.15
C ARG A 673 20.04 19.00 -10.80
N PRO A 674 19.60 18.30 -11.85
CA PRO A 674 18.37 18.64 -12.58
C PRO A 674 17.13 18.45 -11.70
N VAL A 675 16.09 19.25 -11.97
CA VAL A 675 14.74 19.09 -11.42
C VAL A 675 13.87 18.61 -12.58
N LEU A 676 13.38 17.39 -12.50
CA LEU A 676 12.68 16.66 -13.56
C LEU A 676 11.27 16.30 -13.13
N LEU A 677 10.34 16.34 -14.07
CA LEU A 677 8.97 15.82 -13.95
C LEU A 677 8.75 14.76 -15.01
N LYS A 678 8.23 13.62 -14.61
CA LYS A 678 7.76 12.57 -15.53
C LYS A 678 6.33 12.23 -15.19
N THR A 679 5.41 12.39 -16.14
CA THR A 679 3.99 12.10 -16.01
C THR A 679 3.62 10.90 -16.85
N GLU A 680 3.12 9.85 -16.22
CA GLU A 680 2.48 8.74 -16.94
C GLU A 680 1.09 9.18 -17.39
N MET A 681 0.83 9.12 -18.71
CA MET A 681 -0.33 9.79 -19.31
C MET A 681 -1.63 8.96 -19.27
N VAL A 682 -1.55 7.67 -18.90
CA VAL A 682 -2.73 6.76 -18.91
C VAL A 682 -2.96 6.03 -17.58
N ALA A 683 -2.02 6.10 -16.64
CA ALA A 683 -2.08 5.39 -15.37
C ALA A 683 -2.71 6.23 -14.23
N GLY A 684 -3.09 5.53 -13.14
CA GLY A 684 -3.54 6.11 -11.87
C GLY A 684 -2.44 6.14 -10.81
N HIS A 685 -2.85 6.14 -9.51
CA HIS A 685 -1.92 6.27 -8.37
C HIS A 685 -0.88 5.14 -8.28
N GLY A 686 -1.26 3.94 -8.69
CA GLY A 686 -0.39 2.76 -8.69
C GLY A 686 0.68 2.75 -9.81
N GLY A 687 0.72 3.75 -10.70
CA GLY A 687 1.63 3.80 -11.84
C GLY A 687 1.17 2.91 -13.00
N VAL A 688 2.12 2.54 -13.86
CA VAL A 688 1.84 1.73 -15.05
C VAL A 688 1.32 0.34 -14.71
N SER A 689 0.42 -0.15 -15.52
CA SER A 689 -0.14 -1.49 -15.41
C SER A 689 0.72 -2.52 -16.14
N GLY A 690 0.79 -3.73 -15.58
CA GLY A 690 1.55 -4.84 -16.14
C GLY A 690 2.96 -5.00 -15.58
N ARG A 691 3.42 -6.26 -15.56
CA ARG A 691 4.68 -6.67 -14.90
C ARG A 691 5.92 -6.04 -15.55
N TYR A 692 6.06 -6.15 -16.86
CA TYR A 692 7.25 -5.66 -17.54
C TYR A 692 7.26 -4.15 -17.68
N ALA A 693 6.09 -3.53 -17.82
CA ALA A 693 5.96 -2.07 -17.81
C ALA A 693 6.40 -1.52 -16.45
N GLY A 694 5.91 -2.08 -15.35
CA GLY A 694 6.34 -1.71 -13.99
C GLY A 694 7.83 -1.96 -13.73
N TRP A 695 8.40 -3.05 -14.27
CA TRP A 695 9.84 -3.30 -14.16
C TRP A 695 10.67 -2.26 -14.91
N ARG A 696 10.24 -1.83 -16.11
CA ARG A 696 10.94 -0.78 -16.87
C ARG A 696 10.93 0.55 -16.14
N GLU A 697 9.78 0.94 -15.59
CA GLU A 697 9.65 2.16 -14.80
C GLU A 697 10.57 2.13 -13.58
N LEU A 698 10.51 1.07 -12.77
CA LEU A 698 11.38 0.88 -11.62
C LEU A 698 12.87 0.89 -11.98
N CYS A 699 13.26 0.28 -13.12
CA CYS A 699 14.64 0.26 -13.58
C CYS A 699 15.11 1.62 -14.05
N PHE A 700 14.26 2.41 -14.71
CA PHE A 700 14.53 3.81 -15.04
C PHE A 700 14.77 4.64 -13.76
N GLU A 701 13.89 4.55 -12.79
CA GLU A 701 14.01 5.25 -11.52
C GLU A 701 15.29 4.88 -10.76
N ASN A 702 15.61 3.58 -10.71
CA ASN A 702 16.84 3.09 -10.09
C ASN A 702 18.09 3.52 -10.86
N ALA A 703 18.04 3.56 -12.20
CA ALA A 703 19.13 4.07 -13.02
C ALA A 703 19.39 5.55 -12.75
N TRP A 704 18.32 6.34 -12.63
CA TRP A 704 18.45 7.76 -12.27
C TRP A 704 19.07 7.96 -10.87
N VAL A 705 18.59 7.22 -9.87
CA VAL A 705 19.17 7.28 -8.52
C VAL A 705 20.64 6.90 -8.54
N LEU A 706 21.01 5.80 -9.19
CA LEU A 706 22.40 5.32 -9.29
C LEU A 706 23.31 6.35 -9.97
N ASP A 707 22.87 6.99 -11.06
CA ASP A 707 23.63 8.03 -11.75
C ASP A 707 23.96 9.21 -10.82
N GLN A 708 23.03 9.55 -9.92
CA GLN A 708 23.25 10.65 -9.01
C GLN A 708 24.24 10.32 -7.88
N ILE A 709 24.27 9.07 -7.39
CA ILE A 709 25.01 8.72 -6.15
C ILE A 709 26.31 7.93 -6.36
N ILE A 710 26.54 7.38 -7.57
CA ILE A 710 27.74 6.57 -7.86
C ILE A 710 28.89 7.40 -8.51
N ARG A 711 28.68 8.65 -8.82
CA ARG A 711 29.67 9.52 -9.47
C ARG A 711 30.97 9.63 -8.72
#